data_7b67ad041dc1d5009db7adb0c08215d0
#
_entry.id   7b67ad041dc1d5009db7adb0c08215d0
#
_cell.length_a   1.000
_cell.length_b   1.000
_cell.length_c   1.000
_cell.angle_alpha   90.00
_cell.angle_beta   90.00
_cell.angle_gamma   90.00
#
_symmetry.space_group_name_H-M   'P 1'
#
loop_
_entity.id
_entity.type
_entity.pdbx_description
1 polymer ?
#
loop_
_entity_poly.entity_id
_entity_poly.type
_entity_poly.pdbx_seq_one_letter_code
_entity_poly.pdbx_strand_id
1 'polypeptide(L)'
;MTTEVNIKDGTGGIGTIDDLIVFDRLEVGPVKLEKRRLAAPYRVYRGKEIEQTELIYTYEEAVFDSRSSESRNLAAMIASQVALNYGLFCREIVFHDWLDKTDRRFLREMAENTAREIFVKKFMEPNPFLVGKAVGLHAAKRKTYLQAKLIFAAKTRIDHVKPWTTDPRRHCVLSSGGKDSLLSFGLLEEMGRDVHPIFVNESGRHWFTALNAYRHFRDHVANTARVWVNSDRFFNWMLRRMPFIRKDFSSVRSDEYPIRLWTVAVFLFGVLPLMHRRGIGRLIIGDEFDTSRRATTKGIRHYDGLYDQSIWFDTALSRYFRNKGWAICQFSVLRPLSELLIEKILAKRYPHLQEHQTSCHAAHKDGQRIRPCGRCEKCRRIAGMLIALGEDPKRCGYTDEQTKACLTALFREGVYTQAHAEAGHLFHLLSKIENVDMPTDALRPQKAFPEIMRLRFDPDVSPVDGIPSDLRPDMYRIFHEYAEGAVERRKSRWQEIDLFTHDNINRPFIFENGREGTSPKGDADAAPETYFWGELCWPDATSLLNVVDTALLPVGAIEQHGPHLPLDTDAFDAAYLAKRVAEGCSDPKPLVLPLIAYGVSYHHEAFKGTISINNDTLANLVYDIGISVAKNGIKKLVIINGHGGNSPSLNFAAQRINQNAHIFVCVDTGETSDVDVDNLIETPNDVHAGEIETSTSLAIRPELVRTDRVQMEVPEFTSRYLDFSSKRGVAWYAHTHKISSSGIMGNPIKATAEKGEKMWAIIIGNLVNFVDQLKSMTLKEIYQRKY
;
A
#
# COMPACT_ATOMS: atom_id res chain seq x y z
N MET A 1 23.01 34.12 -8.55
CA MET A 1 22.88 34.64 -9.94
C MET A 1 22.17 33.57 -10.74
N THR A 2 20.90 33.77 -10.88
CA THR A 2 20.02 33.00 -11.76
C THR A 2 20.39 33.32 -13.20
N THR A 3 21.04 32.42 -13.89
CA THR A 3 21.22 32.48 -15.33
C THR A 3 19.85 32.17 -15.96
N GLU A 4 19.14 33.22 -16.35
CA GLU A 4 18.03 33.12 -17.29
C GLU A 4 18.55 32.53 -18.59
N VAL A 5 18.14 31.29 -18.86
CA VAL A 5 18.30 30.70 -20.18
C VAL A 5 17.22 31.31 -21.06
N ASN A 6 17.66 32.21 -21.94
CA ASN A 6 16.85 32.78 -23.00
C ASN A 6 16.33 31.65 -23.91
N ILE A 7 15.05 31.30 -23.75
CA ILE A 7 14.33 30.46 -24.71
C ILE A 7 13.66 31.40 -25.72
N LYS A 8 14.40 31.74 -26.78
CA LYS A 8 13.81 32.17 -28.05
C LYS A 8 14.12 31.06 -29.05
N ASP A 9 13.09 30.31 -29.45
CA ASP A 9 12.69 29.97 -30.81
C ASP A 9 11.74 28.76 -30.79
N GLY A 10 10.57 28.95 -31.37
CA GLY A 10 9.68 27.88 -31.76
C GLY A 10 8.23 28.07 -31.30
N THR A 11 7.44 28.58 -32.18
CA THR A 11 5.95 28.51 -32.16
C THR A 11 5.50 27.04 -32.25
N GLY A 12 5.67 26.28 -31.17
CA GLY A 12 5.15 24.93 -31.03
C GLY A 12 4.06 24.92 -29.98
N GLY A 13 2.84 24.52 -30.36
CA GLY A 13 1.74 24.32 -29.41
C GLY A 13 2.17 23.42 -28.26
N ILE A 14 1.50 23.57 -27.11
CA ILE A 14 1.73 22.75 -25.91
C ILE A 14 1.57 21.28 -26.29
N GLY A 15 2.58 20.44 -25.95
CA GLY A 15 2.56 19.00 -26.26
C GLY A 15 1.56 18.23 -25.40
N THR A 16 1.14 17.10 -25.90
CA THR A 16 0.28 16.15 -25.20
C THR A 16 1.04 14.89 -24.83
N ILE A 17 0.46 14.02 -24.01
CA ILE A 17 1.07 12.74 -23.66
C ILE A 17 1.31 11.86 -24.91
N ASP A 18 0.48 12.02 -25.95
CA ASP A 18 0.57 11.25 -27.18
C ASP A 18 1.84 11.63 -28.00
N ASP A 19 2.36 12.85 -27.81
CA ASP A 19 3.63 13.28 -28.39
C ASP A 19 4.87 12.56 -27.81
N LEU A 20 4.68 11.81 -26.71
CA LEU A 20 5.73 11.00 -26.09
C LEU A 20 5.91 9.63 -26.76
N ILE A 21 5.00 9.18 -27.63
CA ILE A 21 5.13 7.93 -28.35
C ILE A 21 6.24 8.06 -29.40
N VAL A 22 7.30 7.31 -29.21
CA VAL A 22 8.51 7.30 -30.07
C VAL A 22 8.60 6.03 -30.89
N PHE A 23 8.18 4.91 -30.31
CA PHE A 23 8.29 3.60 -30.91
C PHE A 23 6.91 3.02 -31.23
N ASP A 24 6.77 2.47 -32.43
CA ASP A 24 5.56 1.72 -32.78
C ASP A 24 5.47 0.43 -31.98
N ARG A 25 6.64 -0.22 -31.80
CA ARG A 25 6.74 -1.49 -31.05
C ARG A 25 8.09 -1.62 -30.37
N LEU A 26 8.05 -2.17 -29.15
CA LEU A 26 9.21 -2.70 -28.42
C LEU A 26 9.00 -4.22 -28.24
N GLU A 27 9.94 -5.02 -28.69
CA GLU A 27 9.91 -6.47 -28.50
C GLU A 27 10.99 -6.91 -27.51
N VAL A 28 10.62 -7.85 -26.63
CA VAL A 28 11.47 -8.47 -25.61
C VAL A 28 11.56 -9.96 -25.85
N GLY A 29 12.78 -10.49 -25.98
CA GLY A 29 13.04 -11.90 -26.14
C GLY A 29 12.98 -12.38 -27.60
N PRO A 30 12.96 -13.73 -27.82
CA PRO A 30 13.07 -14.77 -26.81
C PRO A 30 14.43 -14.81 -26.12
N VAL A 31 14.41 -15.11 -24.80
CA VAL A 31 15.62 -15.15 -23.97
C VAL A 31 16.50 -16.35 -24.32
N LYS A 32 17.79 -16.10 -24.51
CA LYS A 32 18.84 -17.12 -24.61
C LYS A 32 19.37 -17.42 -23.21
N LEU A 33 19.27 -18.66 -22.78
CA LEU A 33 19.59 -19.06 -21.42
C LEU A 33 20.72 -20.07 -21.36
N GLU A 34 21.76 -19.73 -20.60
CA GLU A 34 22.90 -20.57 -20.25
C GLU A 34 22.97 -20.73 -18.73
N LYS A 35 23.74 -21.70 -18.21
CA LYS A 35 23.83 -21.99 -16.77
C LYS A 35 24.15 -20.76 -15.90
N ARG A 36 24.95 -19.81 -16.41
CA ARG A 36 25.42 -18.62 -15.68
C ARG A 36 25.05 -17.30 -16.38
N ARG A 37 24.26 -17.37 -17.44
CA ARG A 37 24.00 -16.18 -18.26
C ARG A 37 22.59 -16.23 -18.84
N LEU A 38 21.93 -15.09 -18.85
CA LEU A 38 20.77 -14.85 -19.69
C LEU A 38 21.08 -13.68 -20.64
N ALA A 39 20.60 -13.76 -21.88
CA ALA A 39 20.66 -12.69 -22.85
C ALA A 39 19.30 -12.55 -23.53
N ALA A 40 18.70 -11.36 -23.39
CA ALA A 40 17.40 -11.04 -23.97
C ALA A 40 17.58 -10.03 -25.10
N PRO A 41 17.28 -10.38 -26.35
CA PRO A 41 17.24 -9.41 -27.43
C PRO A 41 16.07 -8.43 -27.23
N TYR A 42 16.35 -7.15 -27.47
CA TYR A 42 15.37 -6.08 -27.49
C TYR A 42 15.37 -5.43 -28.86
N ARG A 43 14.20 -5.34 -29.49
CA ARG A 43 14.01 -4.71 -30.79
C ARG A 43 13.05 -3.54 -30.66
N VAL A 44 13.41 -2.41 -31.23
CA VAL A 44 12.54 -1.24 -31.36
C VAL A 44 12.18 -1.01 -32.82
N TYR A 45 10.92 -0.70 -33.07
CA TYR A 45 10.37 -0.47 -34.39
C TYR A 45 9.91 0.99 -34.49
N ARG A 46 10.31 1.65 -35.58
CA ARG A 46 9.88 2.99 -35.95
C ARG A 46 9.62 3.04 -37.44
N GLY A 47 8.34 2.99 -37.84
CA GLY A 47 7.96 2.79 -39.22
C GLY A 47 8.57 1.51 -39.79
N LYS A 48 9.48 1.65 -40.79
CA LYS A 48 10.21 0.54 -41.39
C LYS A 48 11.56 0.24 -40.75
N GLU A 49 12.02 1.12 -39.85
CA GLU A 49 13.31 0.93 -39.18
C GLU A 49 13.19 -0.03 -38.01
N ILE A 50 14.15 -0.96 -37.93
CA ILE A 50 14.27 -1.93 -36.85
C ILE A 50 15.68 -1.86 -36.30
N GLU A 51 15.78 -1.57 -35.02
CA GLU A 51 17.05 -1.56 -34.32
C GLU A 51 16.99 -2.53 -33.14
N GLN A 52 18.12 -3.14 -32.81
CA GLN A 52 18.19 -4.09 -31.70
C GLN A 52 19.41 -3.90 -30.81
N THR A 53 19.25 -4.34 -29.57
CA THR A 53 20.28 -4.49 -28.55
C THR A 53 20.01 -5.73 -27.74
N GLU A 54 20.89 -6.09 -26.81
CA GLU A 54 20.68 -7.21 -25.87
C GLU A 54 20.78 -6.71 -24.43
N LEU A 55 19.86 -7.15 -23.57
CA LEU A 55 19.97 -7.08 -22.13
C LEU A 55 20.62 -8.38 -21.64
N ILE A 56 21.73 -8.27 -20.91
CA ILE A 56 22.53 -9.42 -20.48
C ILE A 56 22.69 -9.39 -18.97
N TYR A 57 22.43 -10.52 -18.33
CA TYR A 57 22.81 -10.81 -16.94
C TYR A 57 23.82 -11.94 -16.88
N THR A 58 24.82 -11.82 -16.02
CA THR A 58 25.85 -12.83 -15.80
C THR A 58 26.02 -13.08 -14.29
N TYR A 59 26.13 -14.33 -13.93
CA TYR A 59 26.23 -14.81 -12.55
C TYR A 59 27.55 -15.55 -12.34
N GLU A 60 28.08 -15.47 -11.13
CA GLU A 60 29.30 -16.20 -10.73
C GLU A 60 29.01 -17.68 -10.51
N GLU A 61 27.76 -18.03 -10.24
CA GLU A 61 27.29 -19.40 -10.01
C GLU A 61 26.41 -19.91 -11.16
N ALA A 62 26.26 -21.23 -11.26
CA ALA A 62 25.31 -21.85 -12.17
C ALA A 62 23.91 -21.78 -11.54
N VAL A 63 23.10 -20.82 -11.99
CA VAL A 63 21.77 -20.50 -11.41
C VAL A 63 20.60 -20.92 -12.29
N PHE A 64 20.83 -21.25 -13.54
CA PHE A 64 19.80 -21.65 -14.49
C PHE A 64 20.00 -23.07 -15.01
N ASP A 65 18.88 -23.75 -15.23
CA ASP A 65 18.77 -24.92 -16.09
C ASP A 65 17.99 -24.54 -17.37
N SER A 66 18.68 -24.51 -18.52
CA SER A 66 18.05 -24.14 -19.79
C SER A 66 16.98 -25.12 -20.29
N ARG A 67 16.88 -26.32 -19.68
CA ARG A 67 15.83 -27.29 -19.98
C ARG A 67 14.58 -27.09 -19.13
N SER A 68 14.73 -26.43 -17.98
CA SER A 68 13.62 -26.18 -17.04
C SER A 68 12.71 -25.06 -17.56
N SER A 69 11.41 -25.29 -17.63
CA SER A 69 10.40 -24.28 -17.93
C SER A 69 10.37 -23.18 -16.87
N GLU A 70 10.62 -23.52 -15.64
CA GLU A 70 10.72 -22.61 -14.50
C GLU A 70 11.91 -21.65 -14.66
N SER A 71 13.12 -22.15 -14.95
CA SER A 71 14.29 -21.30 -15.22
C SER A 71 14.05 -20.36 -16.41
N ARG A 72 13.38 -20.84 -17.47
CA ARG A 72 13.02 -20.01 -18.63
C ARG A 72 12.00 -18.94 -18.28
N ASN A 73 10.97 -19.26 -17.51
CA ASN A 73 9.97 -18.30 -17.04
C ASN A 73 10.61 -17.23 -16.14
N LEU A 74 11.45 -17.62 -15.18
CA LEU A 74 12.19 -16.69 -14.32
C LEU A 74 13.07 -15.76 -15.17
N ALA A 75 13.81 -16.31 -16.14
CA ALA A 75 14.63 -15.50 -17.05
C ALA A 75 13.80 -14.53 -17.90
N ALA A 76 12.61 -14.95 -18.37
CA ALA A 76 11.68 -14.10 -19.10
C ALA A 76 11.18 -12.94 -18.21
N MET A 77 10.85 -13.21 -16.94
CA MET A 77 10.44 -12.18 -15.98
C MET A 77 11.55 -11.19 -15.67
N ILE A 78 12.80 -11.66 -15.50
CA ILE A 78 13.98 -10.79 -15.31
C ILE A 78 14.15 -9.88 -16.54
N ALA A 79 14.11 -10.46 -17.73
CA ALA A 79 14.26 -9.72 -18.97
C ALA A 79 13.15 -8.68 -19.18
N SER A 80 11.93 -8.95 -18.72
CA SER A 80 10.77 -8.08 -18.92
C SER A 80 10.81 -6.80 -18.09
N GLN A 81 11.57 -6.76 -16.98
CA GLN A 81 11.51 -5.64 -16.02
C GLN A 81 11.97 -4.30 -16.65
N VAL A 82 13.03 -4.31 -17.45
CA VAL A 82 13.55 -3.08 -18.07
C VAL A 82 12.53 -2.46 -19.04
N ALA A 83 11.73 -3.28 -19.72
CA ALA A 83 10.70 -2.83 -20.67
C ALA A 83 9.61 -1.95 -20.03
N LEU A 84 9.35 -2.11 -18.72
CA LEU A 84 8.31 -1.37 -18.03
C LEU A 84 8.56 0.14 -17.98
N ASN A 85 9.84 0.58 -18.09
CA ASN A 85 10.20 1.99 -18.22
C ASN A 85 9.72 2.64 -19.54
N TYR A 86 9.28 1.84 -20.52
CA TYR A 86 8.94 2.32 -21.86
C TYR A 86 7.44 2.27 -22.18
N GLY A 87 6.59 1.91 -21.24
CA GLY A 87 5.14 1.86 -21.42
C GLY A 87 4.49 3.18 -21.84
N LEU A 88 5.13 4.30 -21.52
CA LEU A 88 4.71 5.65 -21.90
C LEU A 88 5.14 6.03 -23.34
N PHE A 89 6.12 5.33 -23.92
CA PHE A 89 6.84 5.74 -25.13
C PHE A 89 6.63 4.83 -26.33
N CYS A 90 5.86 3.75 -26.15
CA CYS A 90 5.58 2.74 -27.18
C CYS A 90 4.07 2.64 -27.45
N ARG A 91 3.69 2.23 -28.68
CA ARG A 91 2.30 1.81 -28.98
C ARG A 91 2.08 0.37 -28.53
N GLU A 92 3.09 -0.49 -28.67
CA GLU A 92 3.02 -1.89 -28.27
C GLU A 92 4.31 -2.31 -27.58
N ILE A 93 4.19 -3.17 -26.55
CA ILE A 93 5.31 -3.92 -25.98
C ILE A 93 4.97 -5.41 -26.09
N VAL A 94 5.82 -6.17 -26.80
CA VAL A 94 5.59 -7.58 -27.08
C VAL A 94 6.59 -8.43 -26.33
N PHE A 95 6.11 -9.35 -25.51
CA PHE A 95 6.91 -10.34 -24.78
C PHE A 95 6.80 -11.68 -25.52
N HIS A 96 7.93 -12.18 -26.02
CA HIS A 96 7.98 -13.40 -26.83
C HIS A 96 8.10 -14.68 -26.00
N ASP A 97 8.64 -14.59 -24.79
CA ASP A 97 8.79 -15.73 -23.90
C ASP A 97 7.47 -16.09 -23.21
N TRP A 98 7.43 -17.31 -22.69
CA TRP A 98 6.29 -17.78 -21.92
C TRP A 98 6.24 -17.11 -20.55
N LEU A 99 5.09 -16.52 -20.25
CA LEU A 99 4.74 -15.84 -19.02
C LEU A 99 3.37 -16.35 -18.56
N ASP A 100 3.26 -16.80 -17.33
CA ASP A 100 2.00 -17.29 -16.77
C ASP A 100 1.00 -16.16 -16.46
N LYS A 101 -0.19 -16.51 -15.94
CA LYS A 101 -1.22 -15.53 -15.61
C LYS A 101 -0.76 -14.55 -14.52
N THR A 102 -0.03 -15.02 -13.53
CA THR A 102 0.49 -14.23 -12.42
C THR A 102 1.54 -13.24 -12.91
N ASP A 103 2.45 -13.68 -13.79
CA ASP A 103 3.44 -12.83 -14.43
C ASP A 103 2.80 -11.71 -15.24
N ARG A 104 1.85 -12.08 -16.10
CA ARG A 104 1.14 -11.11 -16.98
C ARG A 104 0.38 -10.07 -16.18
N ARG A 105 -0.25 -10.49 -15.06
CA ARG A 105 -0.95 -9.56 -14.16
C ARG A 105 0.04 -8.59 -13.53
N PHE A 106 1.11 -9.10 -12.92
CA PHE A 106 2.14 -8.29 -12.29
C PHE A 106 2.74 -7.27 -13.28
N LEU A 107 3.12 -7.71 -14.48
CA LEU A 107 3.70 -6.82 -15.49
C LEU A 107 2.73 -5.71 -15.92
N ARG A 108 1.43 -5.99 -16.05
CA ARG A 108 0.42 -4.96 -16.37
C ARG A 108 0.29 -3.93 -15.24
N GLU A 109 0.11 -4.38 -14.01
CA GLU A 109 -0.03 -3.52 -12.84
C GLU A 109 1.20 -2.62 -12.68
N MET A 110 2.40 -3.18 -12.82
CA MET A 110 3.64 -2.43 -12.70
C MET A 110 3.89 -1.49 -13.88
N ALA A 111 3.53 -1.87 -15.10
CA ALA A 111 3.65 -0.99 -16.28
C ALA A 111 2.73 0.24 -16.15
N GLU A 112 1.50 0.07 -15.71
CA GLU A 112 0.56 1.19 -15.47
C GLU A 112 1.07 2.14 -14.39
N ASN A 113 1.57 1.60 -13.29
CA ASN A 113 2.14 2.39 -12.21
C ASN A 113 3.39 3.14 -12.68
N THR A 114 4.33 2.45 -13.32
CA THR A 114 5.59 3.03 -13.79
C THR A 114 5.37 4.12 -14.83
N ALA A 115 4.44 3.94 -15.76
CA ALA A 115 4.08 4.95 -16.76
C ALA A 115 3.56 6.25 -16.09
N ARG A 116 2.71 6.12 -15.06
CA ARG A 116 2.21 7.27 -14.29
C ARG A 116 3.34 7.98 -13.54
N GLU A 117 4.18 7.22 -12.82
CA GLU A 117 5.30 7.78 -12.08
C GLU A 117 6.28 8.53 -12.99
N ILE A 118 6.64 7.94 -14.14
CA ILE A 118 7.52 8.58 -15.13
C ILE A 118 6.85 9.84 -15.68
N PHE A 119 5.55 9.80 -16.04
CA PHE A 119 4.85 10.96 -16.54
C PHE A 119 4.90 12.13 -15.54
N VAL A 120 4.61 11.87 -14.27
CA VAL A 120 4.61 12.93 -13.25
C VAL A 120 6.03 13.42 -12.97
N LYS A 121 6.95 12.54 -12.60
CA LYS A 121 8.28 12.92 -12.14
C LYS A 121 9.20 13.43 -13.23
N LYS A 122 8.99 13.00 -14.49
CA LYS A 122 9.92 13.34 -15.57
C LYS A 122 9.39 14.35 -16.58
N PHE A 123 8.05 14.55 -16.61
CA PHE A 123 7.43 15.48 -17.56
C PHE A 123 6.58 16.58 -16.91
N MET A 124 6.15 16.40 -15.67
CA MET A 124 5.39 17.43 -14.94
C MET A 124 6.25 18.24 -13.98
N GLU A 125 7.44 17.74 -13.64
CA GLU A 125 8.46 18.43 -12.84
C GLU A 125 9.61 18.90 -13.74
N PRO A 126 10.44 19.88 -13.28
CA PRO A 126 11.59 20.35 -14.05
C PRO A 126 12.57 19.20 -14.37
N ASN A 127 12.88 19.04 -15.66
CA ASN A 127 13.78 17.99 -16.11
C ASN A 127 14.77 18.56 -17.13
N PRO A 128 16.07 18.68 -16.79
CA PRO A 128 17.06 19.35 -17.63
C PRO A 128 17.43 18.56 -18.91
N PHE A 129 16.94 17.34 -19.04
CA PHE A 129 17.22 16.47 -20.19
C PHE A 129 16.20 16.62 -21.31
N LEU A 130 15.04 17.24 -21.06
CA LEU A 130 13.98 17.36 -22.05
C LEU A 130 14.21 18.51 -23.03
N VAL A 131 13.78 18.29 -24.27
CA VAL A 131 13.77 19.31 -25.33
C VAL A 131 12.47 19.25 -26.15
N GLY A 132 12.17 20.33 -26.88
CA GLY A 132 11.02 20.39 -27.77
C GLY A 132 9.67 20.32 -27.06
N LYS A 133 8.67 19.69 -27.67
CA LYS A 133 7.30 19.59 -27.15
C LYS A 133 7.16 18.85 -25.82
N ALA A 134 8.16 18.07 -25.42
CA ALA A 134 8.15 17.36 -24.15
C ALA A 134 8.36 18.29 -22.94
N VAL A 135 8.89 19.49 -23.17
CA VAL A 135 9.01 20.52 -22.15
C VAL A 135 7.67 21.20 -21.98
N GLY A 136 7.10 21.14 -20.78
CA GLY A 136 5.81 21.84 -20.47
C GLY A 136 4.56 21.13 -20.98
N LEU A 137 4.56 19.79 -21.02
CA LEU A 137 3.38 19.00 -21.35
C LEU A 137 2.15 19.39 -20.50
N HIS A 138 0.98 19.32 -21.11
CA HIS A 138 -0.27 19.58 -20.41
C HIS A 138 -0.60 18.46 -19.40
N ALA A 139 -0.83 18.83 -18.16
CA ALA A 139 -1.25 17.92 -17.13
C ALA A 139 -2.73 17.56 -17.29
N ALA A 140 -3.03 16.42 -17.90
CA ALA A 140 -4.38 15.88 -17.97
C ALA A 140 -4.52 14.69 -17.03
N LYS A 141 -5.50 14.71 -16.13
CA LYS A 141 -5.86 13.57 -15.31
C LYS A 141 -6.48 12.49 -16.20
N ARG A 142 -5.87 11.32 -16.25
CA ARG A 142 -6.31 10.18 -17.09
C ARG A 142 -6.60 8.96 -16.22
N LYS A 143 -7.40 8.04 -16.73
CA LYS A 143 -7.64 6.73 -16.08
C LYS A 143 -6.36 5.87 -16.08
N THR A 144 -5.59 5.91 -17.16
CA THR A 144 -4.27 5.27 -17.29
C THR A 144 -3.32 6.19 -18.04
N TYR A 145 -2.02 6.10 -17.68
CA TYR A 145 -0.91 6.75 -18.37
C TYR A 145 -0.12 5.77 -19.24
N LEU A 146 -0.40 4.47 -19.11
CA LEU A 146 0.18 3.45 -19.98
C LEU A 146 -0.37 3.61 -21.40
N GLN A 147 0.49 3.95 -22.34
CA GLN A 147 0.13 4.08 -23.76
C GLN A 147 0.35 2.77 -24.52
N ALA A 148 1.31 1.97 -24.07
CA ALA A 148 1.64 0.71 -24.71
C ALA A 148 0.59 -0.37 -24.47
N LYS A 149 0.13 -1.03 -25.54
CA LYS A 149 -0.58 -2.30 -25.45
C LYS A 149 0.41 -3.41 -25.15
N LEU A 150 0.26 -4.10 -24.01
CA LEU A 150 1.12 -5.23 -23.64
C LEU A 150 0.60 -6.50 -24.32
N ILE A 151 1.45 -7.12 -25.17
CA ILE A 151 1.15 -8.32 -25.94
C ILE A 151 2.05 -9.47 -25.43
N PHE A 152 1.44 -10.57 -25.04
CA PHE A 152 2.12 -11.79 -24.60
C PHE A 152 1.97 -12.82 -25.70
N ALA A 153 3.02 -12.96 -26.54
CA ALA A 153 2.94 -13.71 -27.80
C ALA A 153 2.92 -15.24 -27.60
N ALA A 154 3.60 -15.74 -26.55
CA ALA A 154 3.60 -17.17 -26.29
C ALA A 154 2.24 -17.66 -25.74
N LYS A 155 1.75 -18.79 -26.28
CA LYS A 155 0.55 -19.46 -25.77
C LYS A 155 0.86 -20.06 -24.40
N THR A 156 -0.04 -19.86 -23.44
CA THR A 156 0.11 -20.36 -22.07
C THR A 156 0.02 -21.90 -22.06
N ARG A 157 1.09 -22.60 -21.70
CA ARG A 157 1.01 -23.97 -21.23
C ARG A 157 0.78 -23.96 -19.72
N ILE A 158 -0.11 -24.77 -19.23
CA ILE A 158 -0.34 -24.98 -17.80
C ILE A 158 0.64 -26.08 -17.37
N ASP A 159 1.90 -25.69 -17.14
CA ASP A 159 2.84 -26.54 -16.44
C ASP A 159 2.77 -26.14 -14.96
N HIS A 160 2.66 -27.10 -14.06
CA HIS A 160 2.68 -26.84 -12.63
C HIS A 160 4.01 -26.19 -12.25
N VAL A 161 3.97 -24.96 -11.78
CA VAL A 161 5.14 -24.28 -11.22
C VAL A 161 5.49 -25.00 -9.91
N LYS A 162 6.71 -25.52 -9.82
CA LYS A 162 7.16 -26.15 -8.59
C LYS A 162 7.41 -25.07 -7.52
N PRO A 163 6.87 -25.24 -6.30
CA PRO A 163 7.19 -24.34 -5.20
C PRO A 163 8.68 -24.29 -4.92
N TRP A 164 9.19 -23.09 -4.59
CA TRP A 164 10.58 -22.99 -4.16
C TRP A 164 10.72 -23.43 -2.71
N THR A 165 11.73 -24.24 -2.44
CA THR A 165 12.13 -24.57 -1.09
C THR A 165 13.10 -23.52 -0.60
N THR A 166 12.69 -22.71 0.37
CA THR A 166 13.50 -21.62 0.93
C THR A 166 13.52 -21.68 2.46
N ASP A 167 14.56 -21.09 3.06
CA ASP A 167 14.70 -20.97 4.51
C ASP A 167 14.49 -19.48 4.90
N PRO A 168 13.50 -19.15 5.72
CA PRO A 168 13.27 -17.78 6.20
C PRO A 168 14.38 -17.27 7.13
N ARG A 169 15.29 -18.11 7.59
CA ARG A 169 16.46 -17.68 8.36
C ARG A 169 17.59 -17.18 7.47
N ARG A 170 17.53 -17.42 6.16
CA ARG A 170 18.47 -16.91 5.17
C ARG A 170 18.00 -15.61 4.57
N HIS A 171 18.86 -14.60 4.60
CA HIS A 171 18.55 -13.24 4.23
C HIS A 171 19.42 -12.77 3.07
N CYS A 172 18.84 -12.40 1.96
CA CYS A 172 19.51 -11.65 0.90
C CYS A 172 19.46 -10.15 1.25
N VAL A 173 20.59 -9.50 1.42
CA VAL A 173 20.68 -8.04 1.47
C VAL A 173 21.13 -7.55 0.09
N LEU A 174 20.22 -6.84 -0.62
CA LEU A 174 20.57 -6.19 -1.87
C LEU A 174 21.46 -4.99 -1.57
N SER A 175 22.77 -5.09 -1.87
CA SER A 175 23.74 -4.11 -1.45
C SER A 175 24.15 -3.17 -2.56
N SER A 176 24.02 -1.86 -2.31
CA SER A 176 24.51 -0.78 -3.16
C SER A 176 25.82 -0.16 -2.65
N GLY A 177 26.31 -0.60 -1.48
CA GLY A 177 27.45 0.03 -0.79
C GLY A 177 27.13 1.38 -0.16
N GLY A 178 25.85 1.78 -0.08
CA GLY A 178 25.36 2.94 0.64
C GLY A 178 25.02 2.64 2.09
N LYS A 179 24.75 3.69 2.87
CA LYS A 179 24.44 3.61 4.31
C LYS A 179 23.37 2.56 4.66
N ASP A 180 22.31 2.50 3.85
CA ASP A 180 21.13 1.68 4.11
C ASP A 180 21.44 0.18 4.01
N SER A 181 22.14 -0.22 2.95
CA SER A 181 22.53 -1.62 2.77
C SER A 181 23.61 -2.08 3.75
N LEU A 182 24.54 -1.18 4.11
CA LEU A 182 25.56 -1.47 5.11
C LEU A 182 24.95 -1.65 6.49
N LEU A 183 24.02 -0.77 6.89
CA LEU A 183 23.31 -0.90 8.15
C LEU A 183 22.46 -2.17 8.18
N SER A 184 21.69 -2.46 7.12
CA SER A 184 20.87 -3.67 7.04
C SER A 184 21.71 -4.93 7.22
N PHE A 185 22.89 -4.96 6.60
CA PHE A 185 23.83 -6.07 6.76
C PHE A 185 24.34 -6.16 8.19
N GLY A 186 24.88 -5.07 8.77
CA GLY A 186 25.46 -5.06 10.11
C GLY A 186 24.47 -5.49 11.20
N LEU A 187 23.22 -5.04 11.10
CA LEU A 187 22.14 -5.45 12.01
C LEU A 187 21.92 -6.98 11.98
N LEU A 188 21.78 -7.54 10.79
CA LEU A 188 21.51 -8.98 10.63
C LEU A 188 22.71 -9.84 10.98
N GLU A 189 23.92 -9.41 10.67
CA GLU A 189 25.16 -10.10 11.04
C GLU A 189 25.32 -10.14 12.57
N GLU A 190 25.14 -9.01 13.25
CA GLU A 190 25.21 -8.93 14.71
C GLU A 190 24.18 -9.83 15.40
N MET A 191 22.98 -9.98 14.80
CA MET A 191 21.94 -10.89 15.29
C MET A 191 22.20 -12.36 14.93
N GLY A 192 23.38 -12.69 14.38
CA GLY A 192 23.75 -14.06 14.01
C GLY A 192 22.91 -14.68 12.91
N ARG A 193 22.35 -13.86 11.99
CA ARG A 193 21.54 -14.37 10.90
C ARG A 193 22.41 -14.83 9.72
N ASP A 194 21.90 -15.80 8.92
CA ASP A 194 22.57 -16.24 7.70
C ASP A 194 22.34 -15.18 6.60
N VAL A 195 23.34 -14.31 6.42
CA VAL A 195 23.23 -13.13 5.53
C VAL A 195 24.02 -13.35 4.24
N HIS A 196 23.38 -13.08 3.12
CA HIS A 196 23.92 -13.14 1.77
C HIS A 196 23.91 -11.73 1.14
N PRO A 197 24.98 -10.95 1.28
CA PRO A 197 25.07 -9.67 0.58
C PRO A 197 25.25 -9.89 -0.90
N ILE A 198 24.29 -9.42 -1.72
CA ILE A 198 24.33 -9.57 -3.17
C ILE A 198 24.41 -8.20 -3.80
N PHE A 199 25.45 -8.00 -4.64
CA PHE A 199 25.73 -6.76 -5.35
C PHE A 199 25.32 -6.88 -6.82
N VAL A 200 24.56 -5.90 -7.34
CA VAL A 200 24.24 -5.82 -8.76
C VAL A 200 25.14 -4.79 -9.43
N ASN A 201 26.01 -5.26 -10.31
CA ASN A 201 26.91 -4.42 -11.11
C ASN A 201 26.26 -4.10 -12.45
N GLU A 202 25.74 -2.88 -12.60
CA GLU A 202 25.10 -2.41 -13.84
C GLU A 202 26.06 -1.91 -14.93
N SER A 203 27.35 -2.22 -14.80
CA SER A 203 28.41 -1.89 -15.78
C SER A 203 28.64 -0.41 -16.05
N GLY A 204 28.04 0.48 -15.28
CA GLY A 204 28.21 1.93 -15.38
C GLY A 204 29.02 2.54 -14.23
N ARG A 205 29.05 3.89 -14.18
CA ARG A 205 29.73 4.63 -13.09
C ARG A 205 29.13 4.36 -11.71
N HIS A 206 27.86 3.98 -11.65
CA HIS A 206 27.19 3.63 -10.39
C HIS A 206 27.83 2.43 -9.69
N TRP A 207 28.50 1.54 -10.43
CA TRP A 207 29.27 0.45 -9.81
C TRP A 207 30.36 0.95 -8.86
N PHE A 208 30.91 2.13 -9.11
CA PHE A 208 31.91 2.71 -8.21
C PHE A 208 31.38 2.95 -6.82
N THR A 209 30.09 3.28 -6.66
CA THR A 209 29.50 3.49 -5.33
C THR A 209 29.49 2.21 -4.49
N ALA A 210 29.31 1.06 -5.13
CA ALA A 210 29.30 -0.23 -4.46
C ALA A 210 30.70 -0.85 -4.25
N LEU A 211 31.73 -0.36 -4.96
CA LEU A 211 32.97 -1.08 -5.14
C LEU A 211 33.80 -1.23 -3.87
N ASN A 212 33.83 -0.23 -2.97
CA ASN A 212 34.51 -0.34 -1.68
C ASN A 212 33.88 -1.42 -0.82
N ALA A 213 32.55 -1.36 -0.64
CA ALA A 213 31.78 -2.35 0.11
C ALA A 213 31.90 -3.76 -0.51
N TYR A 214 31.73 -3.87 -1.85
CA TYR A 214 31.87 -5.16 -2.52
C TYR A 214 33.23 -5.82 -2.28
N ARG A 215 34.34 -5.08 -2.34
CA ARG A 215 35.69 -5.62 -2.07
C ARG A 215 35.81 -6.12 -0.65
N HIS A 216 35.36 -5.31 0.31
CA HIS A 216 35.38 -5.69 1.72
C HIS A 216 34.56 -6.98 1.95
N PHE A 217 33.31 -6.99 1.49
CA PHE A 217 32.43 -8.15 1.67
C PHE A 217 32.94 -9.41 0.95
N ARG A 218 33.44 -9.27 -0.27
CA ARG A 218 34.03 -10.41 -1.00
C ARG A 218 35.18 -11.06 -0.24
N ASP A 219 36.00 -10.24 0.44
CA ASP A 219 37.20 -10.72 1.12
C ASP A 219 36.93 -11.21 2.56
N HIS A 220 35.79 -10.81 3.18
CA HIS A 220 35.49 -11.08 4.60
C HIS A 220 34.18 -11.83 4.83
N VAL A 221 33.24 -11.86 3.89
CA VAL A 221 31.94 -12.47 4.04
C VAL A 221 31.72 -13.57 3.00
N ALA A 222 31.72 -14.81 3.45
CA ALA A 222 31.72 -16.01 2.60
C ALA A 222 30.53 -16.09 1.62
N ASN A 223 29.34 -15.56 2.03
CA ASN A 223 28.11 -15.62 1.24
C ASN A 223 27.96 -14.45 0.26
N THR A 224 28.97 -13.61 0.10
CA THR A 224 28.94 -12.49 -0.85
C THR A 224 28.83 -13.00 -2.28
N ALA A 225 27.97 -12.33 -3.08
CA ALA A 225 27.86 -12.62 -4.50
C ALA A 225 27.66 -11.33 -5.32
N ARG A 226 27.91 -11.46 -6.61
CA ARG A 226 27.74 -10.39 -7.58
C ARG A 226 26.95 -10.89 -8.79
N VAL A 227 25.98 -10.05 -9.20
CA VAL A 227 25.31 -10.17 -10.50
C VAL A 227 25.81 -9.04 -11.39
N TRP A 228 26.24 -9.36 -12.58
CA TRP A 228 26.57 -8.34 -13.58
C TRP A 228 25.41 -8.16 -14.56
N VAL A 229 25.08 -6.92 -14.87
CA VAL A 229 24.05 -6.55 -15.86
C VAL A 229 24.52 -5.37 -16.70
N ASN A 230 24.12 -5.31 -17.96
CA ASN A 230 24.42 -4.18 -18.83
C ASN A 230 23.28 -3.16 -18.92
N SER A 231 22.43 -3.07 -17.90
CA SER A 231 21.22 -2.22 -17.90
C SER A 231 21.54 -0.74 -18.16
N ASP A 232 22.64 -0.21 -17.62
CA ASP A 232 23.04 1.18 -17.86
C ASP A 232 23.35 1.45 -19.34
N ARG A 233 24.04 0.52 -20.01
CA ARG A 233 24.31 0.60 -21.45
C ARG A 233 23.01 0.51 -22.27
N PHE A 234 22.11 -0.35 -21.84
CA PHE A 234 20.79 -0.51 -22.44
C PHE A 234 19.97 0.80 -22.34
N PHE A 235 19.87 1.40 -21.15
CA PHE A 235 19.16 2.67 -20.96
C PHE A 235 19.77 3.79 -21.81
N ASN A 236 21.09 3.90 -21.86
CA ASN A 236 21.77 4.88 -22.71
C ASN A 236 21.50 4.65 -24.20
N TRP A 237 21.41 3.39 -24.64
CA TRP A 237 21.03 3.03 -25.99
C TRP A 237 19.61 3.50 -26.33
N MET A 238 18.65 3.31 -25.44
CA MET A 238 17.26 3.78 -25.59
C MET A 238 17.16 5.31 -25.62
N LEU A 239 17.84 6.01 -24.69
CA LEU A 239 17.81 7.48 -24.60
C LEU A 239 18.25 8.17 -25.89
N ARG A 240 19.29 7.64 -26.55
CA ARG A 240 19.75 8.18 -27.83
C ARG A 240 18.72 8.11 -28.95
N ARG A 241 17.66 7.34 -28.78
CA ARG A 241 16.58 7.12 -29.75
C ARG A 241 15.33 7.94 -29.44
N MET A 242 15.35 8.69 -28.35
CA MET A 242 14.22 9.52 -27.93
C MET A 242 14.43 10.97 -28.39
N PRO A 243 13.66 11.47 -29.38
CA PRO A 243 13.88 12.79 -29.96
C PRO A 243 13.66 13.94 -29.00
N PHE A 244 12.91 13.72 -27.91
CA PHE A 244 12.67 14.69 -26.87
C PHE A 244 13.74 14.70 -25.76
N ILE A 245 14.77 13.85 -25.87
CA ILE A 245 15.95 13.87 -25.00
C ILE A 245 17.07 14.62 -25.72
N ARG A 246 17.68 15.59 -25.05
CA ARG A 246 18.82 16.31 -25.58
C ARG A 246 19.99 15.39 -25.97
N LYS A 247 20.66 15.68 -27.09
CA LYS A 247 21.72 14.79 -27.64
C LYS A 247 22.93 14.67 -26.73
N ASP A 248 23.23 15.73 -25.98
CA ASP A 248 24.35 15.81 -25.05
C ASP A 248 23.99 15.40 -23.61
N PHE A 249 22.93 14.60 -23.41
CA PHE A 249 22.45 14.19 -22.10
C PHE A 249 23.54 13.56 -21.22
N SER A 250 24.53 12.91 -21.81
CA SER A 250 25.64 12.28 -21.07
C SER A 250 26.62 13.30 -20.45
N SER A 251 26.62 14.55 -20.90
CA SER A 251 27.42 15.65 -20.34
C SER A 251 26.67 16.47 -19.29
N VAL A 252 25.34 16.33 -19.22
CA VAL A 252 24.51 17.04 -18.24
C VAL A 252 24.73 16.45 -16.84
N ARG A 253 25.16 17.29 -15.92
CA ARG A 253 25.26 16.92 -14.51
C ARG A 253 23.91 17.12 -13.83
N SER A 254 23.28 16.02 -13.50
CA SER A 254 22.05 16.01 -12.73
C SER A 254 22.09 14.81 -11.80
N ASP A 255 21.45 14.95 -10.66
CA ASP A 255 21.26 13.86 -9.70
C ASP A 255 20.09 12.94 -10.11
N GLU A 256 19.40 13.28 -11.22
CA GLU A 256 18.28 12.52 -11.75
C GLU A 256 18.58 11.81 -13.07
N TYR A 257 17.86 10.71 -13.29
CA TYR A 257 17.84 10.02 -14.58
C TYR A 257 16.85 10.71 -15.54
N PRO A 258 17.14 10.75 -16.86
CA PRO A 258 16.28 11.43 -17.83
C PRO A 258 14.83 10.95 -17.84
N ILE A 259 14.60 9.62 -17.84
CA ILE A 259 13.23 9.05 -17.91
C ILE A 259 12.99 7.83 -17.02
N ARG A 260 14.03 7.09 -16.62
CA ARG A 260 13.83 5.82 -15.90
C ARG A 260 13.47 6.02 -14.43
N LEU A 261 12.56 5.20 -13.89
CA LEU A 261 12.21 5.12 -12.47
C LEU A 261 12.13 3.68 -11.97
N TRP A 262 11.75 2.74 -12.81
CA TRP A 262 11.69 1.32 -12.49
C TRP A 262 13.10 0.71 -12.59
N THR A 263 13.91 0.88 -11.54
CA THR A 263 15.33 0.53 -11.53
C THR A 263 15.66 -0.44 -10.42
N VAL A 264 15.14 -0.23 -9.21
CA VAL A 264 15.37 -1.12 -8.06
C VAL A 264 14.75 -2.49 -8.34
N ALA A 265 13.55 -2.53 -8.90
CA ALA A 265 12.92 -3.76 -9.33
C ALA A 265 13.73 -4.55 -10.37
N VAL A 266 14.43 -3.88 -11.29
CA VAL A 266 15.35 -4.54 -12.25
C VAL A 266 16.46 -5.28 -11.50
N PHE A 267 16.98 -4.71 -10.41
CA PHE A 267 18.01 -5.34 -9.59
C PHE A 267 17.44 -6.46 -8.73
N LEU A 268 16.27 -6.26 -8.13
CA LEU A 268 15.59 -7.27 -7.31
C LEU A 268 15.28 -8.54 -8.12
N PHE A 269 14.75 -8.39 -9.32
CA PHE A 269 14.52 -9.56 -10.18
C PHE A 269 15.83 -10.23 -10.60
N GLY A 270 16.90 -9.45 -10.81
CA GLY A 270 18.22 -9.96 -11.15
C GLY A 270 18.85 -10.86 -10.09
N VAL A 271 18.52 -10.72 -8.81
CA VAL A 271 19.08 -11.55 -7.72
C VAL A 271 18.27 -12.82 -7.44
N LEU A 272 17.03 -12.92 -7.92
CA LEU A 272 16.15 -14.08 -7.69
C LEU A 272 16.78 -15.44 -8.06
N PRO A 273 17.54 -15.58 -9.17
CA PRO A 273 18.17 -16.85 -9.48
C PRO A 273 19.18 -17.32 -8.43
N LEU A 274 19.93 -16.41 -7.82
CA LEU A 274 20.83 -16.71 -6.72
C LEU A 274 20.05 -17.08 -5.45
N MET A 275 18.97 -16.37 -5.15
CA MET A 275 18.10 -16.67 -4.02
C MET A 275 17.50 -18.07 -4.13
N HIS A 276 16.97 -18.44 -5.30
CA HIS A 276 16.48 -19.76 -5.58
C HIS A 276 17.56 -20.83 -5.37
N ARG A 277 18.74 -20.64 -5.98
CA ARG A 277 19.87 -21.57 -5.89
C ARG A 277 20.34 -21.79 -4.45
N ARG A 278 20.34 -20.73 -3.63
CA ARG A 278 20.81 -20.76 -2.24
C ARG A 278 19.70 -21.00 -1.21
N GLY A 279 18.45 -21.18 -1.64
CA GLY A 279 17.30 -21.39 -0.77
C GLY A 279 17.04 -20.21 0.20
N ILE A 280 17.21 -18.97 -0.27
CA ILE A 280 17.02 -17.76 0.54
C ILE A 280 15.55 -17.37 0.57
N GLY A 281 14.98 -17.24 1.78
CA GLY A 281 13.55 -16.94 1.97
C GLY A 281 13.21 -15.47 2.21
N ARG A 282 14.19 -14.62 2.50
CA ARG A 282 13.96 -13.18 2.77
C ARG A 282 14.84 -12.31 1.89
N LEU A 283 14.19 -11.37 1.20
CA LEU A 283 14.85 -10.35 0.37
C LEU A 283 14.74 -9.00 1.09
N ILE A 284 15.87 -8.43 1.45
CA ILE A 284 15.95 -7.20 2.22
C ILE A 284 16.54 -6.10 1.36
N ILE A 285 15.84 -4.98 1.35
CA ILE A 285 16.26 -3.73 0.73
C ILE A 285 16.31 -2.65 1.82
N GLY A 286 17.24 -1.73 1.72
CA GLY A 286 17.42 -0.66 2.70
C GLY A 286 16.57 0.56 2.35
N ASP A 287 15.29 0.53 2.70
CA ASP A 287 14.35 1.62 2.49
C ASP A 287 13.92 2.21 3.84
N GLU A 288 14.10 3.49 4.01
CA GLU A 288 13.70 4.25 5.19
C GLU A 288 12.23 4.68 5.14
N PHE A 289 11.77 5.35 6.23
CA PHE A 289 10.40 5.81 6.41
C PHE A 289 9.88 6.65 5.23
N ASP A 290 10.68 7.58 4.74
CA ASP A 290 10.24 8.57 3.75
C ASP A 290 10.21 8.02 2.30
N THR A 291 10.70 6.81 2.04
CA THR A 291 10.55 6.15 0.73
C THR A 291 9.11 5.70 0.45
N SER A 292 8.26 5.58 1.47
CA SER A 292 6.83 5.25 1.33
C SER A 292 5.93 6.48 1.29
N ARG A 293 6.31 7.50 0.54
CA ARG A 293 5.55 8.74 0.44
C ARG A 293 4.60 8.75 -0.76
N ARG A 294 3.40 9.30 -0.57
CA ARG A 294 2.45 9.64 -1.65
C ARG A 294 2.39 11.15 -1.82
N ALA A 295 2.40 11.60 -3.06
CA ALA A 295 2.29 13.00 -3.41
C ALA A 295 1.16 13.24 -4.42
N THR A 296 0.81 14.49 -4.65
CA THR A 296 -0.15 14.91 -5.67
C THR A 296 0.42 16.07 -6.44
N THR A 297 0.73 15.88 -7.71
CA THR A 297 1.25 16.91 -8.61
C THR A 297 0.22 17.20 -9.68
N LYS A 298 -0.24 18.45 -9.76
CA LYS A 298 -1.27 18.91 -10.72
C LYS A 298 -2.53 18.02 -10.72
N GLY A 299 -2.96 17.55 -9.54
CA GLY A 299 -4.14 16.70 -9.36
C GLY A 299 -3.92 15.20 -9.63
N ILE A 300 -2.72 14.77 -9.97
CA ILE A 300 -2.36 13.37 -10.21
C ILE A 300 -1.71 12.81 -8.96
N ARG A 301 -2.30 11.75 -8.37
CA ARG A 301 -1.71 11.02 -7.24
C ARG A 301 -0.60 10.09 -7.74
N HIS A 302 0.54 10.12 -7.07
CA HIS A 302 1.72 9.32 -7.41
C HIS A 302 2.55 9.00 -6.15
N TYR A 303 3.61 8.20 -6.31
CA TYR A 303 4.49 7.75 -5.23
C TYR A 303 5.82 8.52 -5.17
N ASP A 304 5.83 9.74 -5.69
CA ASP A 304 7.01 10.60 -5.74
C ASP A 304 8.22 9.98 -6.47
N GLY A 305 7.96 9.05 -7.38
CA GLY A 305 8.98 8.30 -8.13
C GLY A 305 9.70 7.20 -7.35
N LEU A 306 9.24 6.90 -6.13
CA LEU A 306 9.86 5.92 -5.22
C LEU A 306 9.01 4.65 -5.05
N TYR A 307 8.14 4.33 -6.01
CA TYR A 307 7.24 3.19 -5.85
C TYR A 307 7.98 1.87 -5.61
N ASP A 308 9.06 1.59 -6.36
CA ASP A 308 9.84 0.35 -6.24
C ASP A 308 10.75 0.30 -4.99
N GLN A 309 10.63 1.30 -4.10
CA GLN A 309 11.26 1.38 -2.78
C GLN A 309 10.21 1.51 -1.65
N SER A 310 8.94 1.46 -1.98
CA SER A 310 7.84 1.68 -1.02
C SER A 310 7.32 0.39 -0.42
N ILE A 311 6.65 0.48 0.73
CA ILE A 311 5.96 -0.66 1.35
C ILE A 311 4.85 -1.24 0.45
N TRP A 312 4.25 -0.42 -0.42
CA TRP A 312 3.26 -0.91 -1.38
C TRP A 312 3.88 -1.82 -2.41
N PHE A 313 5.14 -1.56 -2.80
CA PHE A 313 5.88 -2.47 -3.66
C PHE A 313 6.32 -3.72 -2.92
N ASP A 314 6.79 -3.62 -1.66
CA ASP A 314 7.08 -4.78 -0.81
C ASP A 314 5.85 -5.70 -0.75
N THR A 315 4.66 -5.12 -0.54
CA THR A 315 3.38 -5.85 -0.52
C THR A 315 3.06 -6.49 -1.88
N ALA A 316 3.19 -5.73 -2.96
CA ALA A 316 2.88 -6.22 -4.31
C ALA A 316 3.82 -7.35 -4.73
N LEU A 317 5.12 -7.22 -4.42
CA LEU A 317 6.13 -8.22 -4.77
C LEU A 317 6.03 -9.46 -3.90
N SER A 318 5.81 -9.33 -2.60
CA SER A 318 5.60 -10.47 -1.70
C SER A 318 4.34 -11.26 -2.08
N ARG A 319 3.26 -10.58 -2.45
CA ARG A 319 2.05 -11.21 -3.02
C ARG A 319 2.35 -11.92 -4.35
N TYR A 320 3.14 -11.30 -5.24
CA TYR A 320 3.56 -11.93 -6.48
C TYR A 320 4.34 -13.22 -6.22
N PHE A 321 5.33 -13.19 -5.32
CA PHE A 321 6.12 -14.37 -4.95
C PHE A 321 5.26 -15.49 -4.39
N ARG A 322 4.31 -15.16 -3.50
CA ARG A 322 3.35 -16.11 -2.96
C ARG A 322 2.54 -16.79 -4.07
N ASN A 323 1.97 -15.98 -4.99
CA ASN A 323 1.17 -16.49 -6.09
C ASN A 323 1.98 -17.34 -7.09
N LYS A 324 3.31 -17.19 -7.10
CA LYS A 324 4.25 -18.04 -7.84
C LYS A 324 4.63 -19.32 -7.08
N GLY A 325 4.19 -19.49 -5.85
CA GLY A 325 4.66 -20.57 -4.98
C GLY A 325 6.13 -20.43 -4.55
N TRP A 326 6.70 -19.22 -4.66
CA TRP A 326 8.05 -18.94 -4.18
C TRP A 326 7.94 -18.49 -2.73
N ALA A 327 8.41 -19.28 -1.81
CA ALA A 327 8.37 -18.98 -0.39
C ALA A 327 9.38 -17.88 -0.02
N ILE A 328 9.24 -16.70 -0.64
CA ILE A 328 10.06 -15.50 -0.44
C ILE A 328 9.16 -14.35 -0.02
N CYS A 329 9.64 -13.49 0.88
CA CYS A 329 9.07 -12.17 1.15
C CYS A 329 10.13 -11.09 1.00
N GLN A 330 9.70 -9.90 0.55
CA GLN A 330 10.53 -8.70 0.50
C GLN A 330 10.07 -7.71 1.56
N PHE A 331 11.01 -7.07 2.24
CA PHE A 331 10.76 -5.99 3.19
C PHE A 331 12.03 -5.19 3.48
N SER A 332 11.86 -4.04 4.15
CA SER A 332 12.96 -3.27 4.71
C SER A 332 12.95 -3.34 6.23
N VAL A 333 14.12 -3.61 6.82
CA VAL A 333 14.32 -3.54 8.27
C VAL A 333 14.52 -2.09 8.76
N LEU A 334 14.75 -1.15 7.85
CA LEU A 334 15.02 0.25 8.15
C LEU A 334 13.78 1.14 8.08
N ARG A 335 12.62 0.57 7.75
CA ARG A 335 11.37 1.30 7.52
C ARG A 335 10.98 2.29 8.65
N PRO A 336 11.20 2.00 9.94
CA PRO A 336 10.89 2.96 11.01
C PRO A 336 11.94 4.07 11.20
N LEU A 337 13.07 4.04 10.50
CA LEU A 337 14.18 4.97 10.67
C LEU A 337 14.13 6.15 9.68
N SER A 338 14.65 7.29 10.09
CA SER A 338 15.04 8.39 9.23
C SER A 338 16.45 8.20 8.66
N GLU A 339 16.80 8.92 7.59
CA GLU A 339 18.20 8.93 7.10
C GLU A 339 19.20 9.33 8.17
N LEU A 340 18.86 10.30 9.03
CA LEU A 340 19.70 10.72 10.16
C LEU A 340 19.93 9.61 11.16
N LEU A 341 18.89 8.85 11.52
CA LEU A 341 19.04 7.70 12.43
C LEU A 341 19.85 6.57 11.80
N ILE A 342 19.63 6.29 10.52
CA ILE A 342 20.41 5.29 9.78
C ILE A 342 21.89 5.65 9.82
N GLU A 343 22.25 6.89 9.48
CA GLU A 343 23.65 7.35 9.51
C GLU A 343 24.23 7.32 10.93
N LYS A 344 23.43 7.71 11.95
CA LYS A 344 23.84 7.68 13.37
C LYS A 344 24.16 6.27 13.84
N ILE A 345 23.29 5.31 13.55
CA ILE A 345 23.49 3.91 13.96
C ILE A 345 24.70 3.32 13.22
N LEU A 346 24.78 3.53 11.91
CA LEU A 346 25.90 3.03 11.10
C LEU A 346 27.23 3.58 11.59
N ALA A 347 27.31 4.89 11.82
CA ALA A 347 28.55 5.56 12.23
C ALA A 347 29.02 5.14 13.63
N LYS A 348 28.09 4.99 14.57
CA LYS A 348 28.42 4.73 15.99
C LYS A 348 28.55 3.26 16.31
N ARG A 349 27.71 2.39 15.72
CA ARG A 349 27.71 0.97 16.02
C ARG A 349 28.56 0.15 15.06
N TYR A 350 28.58 0.52 13.78
CA TYR A 350 29.28 -0.22 12.71
C TYR A 350 30.31 0.65 11.96
N PRO A 351 31.25 1.34 12.69
CA PRO A 351 32.22 2.22 12.04
C PRO A 351 33.09 1.49 11.01
N HIS A 352 33.38 0.19 11.21
CA HIS A 352 34.10 -0.67 10.30
C HIS A 352 33.36 -0.93 8.98
N LEU A 353 32.03 -0.89 8.97
CA LEU A 353 31.23 -0.94 7.74
C LEU A 353 31.11 0.45 7.11
N GLN A 354 30.96 1.50 7.93
CA GLN A 354 30.82 2.87 7.44
C GLN A 354 32.04 3.34 6.64
N GLU A 355 33.24 2.91 6.97
CA GLU A 355 34.44 3.29 6.20
C GLU A 355 34.41 2.85 4.73
N HIS A 356 33.51 1.90 4.38
CA HIS A 356 33.29 1.42 3.02
C HIS A 356 32.11 2.11 2.32
N GLN A 357 31.40 3.00 3.02
CA GLN A 357 30.28 3.78 2.49
C GLN A 357 30.77 4.72 1.38
N THR A 358 30.08 4.67 0.22
CA THR A 358 30.30 5.62 -0.87
C THR A 358 28.94 6.09 -1.39
N SER A 359 28.33 7.03 -0.69
CA SER A 359 27.05 7.62 -1.11
C SER A 359 27.28 8.83 -2.01
N CYS A 360 27.44 8.61 -3.33
CA CYS A 360 27.78 9.66 -4.27
C CYS A 360 27.35 9.31 -5.72
N HIS A 361 26.82 10.28 -6.47
CA HIS A 361 26.44 10.08 -7.87
C HIS A 361 27.64 10.13 -8.86
N ALA A 362 28.75 10.74 -8.45
CA ALA A 362 29.93 10.94 -9.29
C ALA A 362 31.23 10.50 -8.58
N ALA A 363 31.17 9.34 -7.90
CA ALA A 363 32.31 8.76 -7.22
C ALA A 363 33.46 8.50 -8.23
N HIS A 364 34.68 8.63 -7.76
CA HIS A 364 35.89 8.47 -8.56
C HIS A 364 36.93 7.60 -7.85
N LYS A 365 37.82 7.04 -8.64
CA LYS A 365 38.92 6.20 -8.15
C LYS A 365 40.09 7.08 -7.71
N ASP A 366 40.54 6.84 -6.47
CA ASP A 366 41.76 7.40 -5.92
C ASP A 366 42.63 6.26 -5.35
N GLY A 367 43.72 5.91 -6.08
CA GLY A 367 44.49 4.71 -5.76
C GLY A 367 43.62 3.44 -5.79
N GLN A 368 43.59 2.73 -4.67
CA GLN A 368 42.75 1.52 -4.48
C GLN A 368 41.35 1.86 -3.96
N ARG A 369 41.12 3.05 -3.39
CA ARG A 369 39.86 3.45 -2.82
C ARG A 369 39.01 4.22 -3.81
N ILE A 370 37.68 4.06 -3.70
CA ILE A 370 36.71 4.92 -4.35
C ILE A 370 36.32 6.02 -3.36
N ARG A 371 36.39 7.26 -3.82
CA ARG A 371 36.09 8.46 -3.03
C ARG A 371 34.85 9.18 -3.56
N PRO A 372 34.08 9.86 -2.66
CA PRO A 372 32.97 10.72 -3.07
C PRO A 372 33.50 11.96 -3.82
N CYS A 373 32.64 12.53 -4.69
CA CYS A 373 33.02 13.70 -5.48
C CYS A 373 33.07 15.01 -4.66
N GLY A 374 32.46 15.08 -3.48
CA GLY A 374 32.38 16.25 -2.62
C GLY A 374 31.60 17.44 -3.20
N ARG A 375 30.70 17.22 -4.19
CA ARG A 375 30.01 18.31 -4.90
C ARG A 375 28.52 18.06 -5.18
N CYS A 376 28.09 16.79 -5.34
CA CYS A 376 26.70 16.46 -5.66
C CYS A 376 25.81 16.63 -4.41
N GLU A 377 24.51 16.72 -4.63
CA GLU A 377 23.52 16.87 -3.56
C GLU A 377 23.68 15.78 -2.49
N LYS A 378 23.88 14.54 -2.91
CA LYS A 378 24.07 13.40 -2.01
C LYS A 378 25.33 13.56 -1.12
N CYS A 379 26.44 14.09 -1.68
CA CYS A 379 27.64 14.39 -0.86
C CYS A 379 27.37 15.49 0.18
N ARG A 380 26.65 16.56 -0.20
CA ARG A 380 26.27 17.64 0.73
C ARG A 380 25.44 17.11 1.89
N ARG A 381 24.46 16.27 1.58
CA ARG A 381 23.55 15.67 2.55
C ARG A 381 24.30 14.74 3.53
N ILE A 382 25.11 13.81 3.01
CA ILE A 382 25.89 12.87 3.84
C ILE A 382 26.90 13.63 4.72
N ALA A 383 27.70 14.53 4.14
CA ALA A 383 28.66 15.32 4.95
C ALA A 383 27.94 16.18 6.02
N GLY A 384 26.81 16.79 5.65
CA GLY A 384 25.97 17.54 6.59
C GLY A 384 25.45 16.70 7.75
N MET A 385 24.92 15.50 7.45
CA MET A 385 24.42 14.57 8.47
C MET A 385 25.52 14.10 9.41
N LEU A 386 26.69 13.71 8.87
CA LEU A 386 27.83 13.28 9.70
C LEU A 386 28.29 14.40 10.66
N ILE A 387 28.45 15.61 10.15
CA ILE A 387 28.80 16.76 10.98
C ILE A 387 27.72 17.04 12.03
N ALA A 388 26.44 17.01 11.65
CA ALA A 388 25.31 17.21 12.58
C ALA A 388 25.26 16.16 13.69
N LEU A 389 25.77 14.96 13.44
CA LEU A 389 25.84 13.85 14.39
C LEU A 389 27.16 13.80 15.19
N GLY A 390 28.08 14.73 14.94
CA GLY A 390 29.40 14.77 15.56
C GLY A 390 30.37 13.71 15.06
N GLU A 391 30.17 13.20 13.82
CA GLU A 391 30.98 12.16 13.17
C GLU A 391 31.90 12.75 12.10
N ASP A 392 33.08 12.12 11.91
CA ASP A 392 34.08 12.60 10.96
C ASP A 392 33.78 12.11 9.52
N PRO A 393 33.48 12.99 8.56
CA PRO A 393 33.28 12.62 7.16
C PRO A 393 34.48 11.98 6.48
N LYS A 394 35.70 12.15 7.02
CA LYS A 394 36.93 11.51 6.50
C LYS A 394 36.82 9.99 6.51
N ARG A 395 36.08 9.40 7.44
CA ARG A 395 35.85 7.96 7.47
C ARG A 395 35.21 7.46 6.16
N CYS A 396 34.28 8.23 5.60
CA CYS A 396 33.65 7.95 4.29
C CYS A 396 34.47 8.43 3.08
N GLY A 397 35.69 8.94 3.31
CA GLY A 397 36.63 9.34 2.27
C GLY A 397 36.53 10.80 1.81
N TYR A 398 35.83 11.68 2.52
CA TYR A 398 35.83 13.11 2.25
C TYR A 398 37.15 13.74 2.76
N THR A 399 37.60 14.80 2.09
CA THR A 399 38.66 15.67 2.62
C THR A 399 38.06 16.83 3.40
N ASP A 400 38.90 17.56 4.19
CA ASP A 400 38.44 18.75 4.92
C ASP A 400 37.87 19.81 3.96
N GLU A 401 38.54 20.01 2.80
CA GLU A 401 38.11 20.96 1.80
C GLU A 401 36.77 20.56 1.20
N GLN A 402 36.60 19.25 0.91
CA GLN A 402 35.31 18.73 0.40
C GLN A 402 34.19 18.88 1.43
N THR A 403 34.48 18.60 2.70
CA THR A 403 33.52 18.76 3.79
C THR A 403 33.09 20.22 3.92
N LYS A 404 34.04 21.17 3.95
CA LYS A 404 33.74 22.60 4.00
C LYS A 404 32.93 23.05 2.76
N ALA A 405 33.31 22.61 1.57
CA ALA A 405 32.59 22.92 0.36
C ALA A 405 31.15 22.34 0.34
N CYS A 406 30.98 21.11 0.85
CA CYS A 406 29.66 20.48 1.01
C CYS A 406 28.76 21.26 1.97
N LEU A 407 29.26 21.68 3.13
CA LEU A 407 28.49 22.47 4.09
C LEU A 407 28.12 23.84 3.51
N THR A 408 29.06 24.55 2.89
CA THR A 408 28.78 25.85 2.26
C THR A 408 27.68 25.70 1.18
N ALA A 409 27.77 24.67 0.35
CA ALA A 409 26.75 24.42 -0.68
C ALA A 409 25.40 23.95 -0.08
N LEU A 410 25.42 23.18 1.01
CA LEU A 410 24.22 22.75 1.73
C LEU A 410 23.42 23.96 2.23
N PHE A 411 24.07 24.92 2.85
CA PHE A 411 23.39 26.13 3.33
C PHE A 411 22.91 27.05 2.22
N ARG A 412 23.62 27.13 1.09
CA ARG A 412 23.27 27.99 -0.04
C ARG A 412 22.17 27.38 -0.93
N GLU A 413 22.21 26.10 -1.17
CA GLU A 413 21.42 25.42 -2.19
C GLU A 413 20.37 24.47 -1.60
N GLY A 414 20.51 24.12 -0.31
CA GLY A 414 19.61 23.18 0.36
C GLY A 414 19.77 21.73 -0.05
N VAL A 415 18.80 20.91 0.30
CA VAL A 415 18.61 19.51 -0.10
C VAL A 415 17.26 19.36 -0.79
N TYR A 416 17.25 18.68 -1.94
CA TYR A 416 16.05 18.56 -2.79
C TYR A 416 15.39 17.18 -2.69
N THR A 417 16.18 16.14 -2.39
CA THR A 417 15.72 14.75 -2.41
C THR A 417 15.26 14.27 -1.05
N GLN A 418 15.53 15.02 0.03
CA GLN A 418 15.15 14.70 1.39
C GLN A 418 13.76 15.26 1.73
N ALA A 419 13.01 14.58 2.60
CA ALA A 419 11.74 15.09 3.08
C ALA A 419 11.93 16.41 3.86
N HIS A 420 10.97 17.33 3.73
CA HIS A 420 11.04 18.66 4.33
C HIS A 420 11.32 18.63 5.85
N ALA A 421 10.71 17.70 6.58
CA ALA A 421 10.93 17.57 8.03
C ALA A 421 12.36 17.10 8.36
N GLU A 422 12.89 16.15 7.58
CA GLU A 422 14.27 15.67 7.76
C GLU A 422 15.29 16.76 7.43
N ALA A 423 15.14 17.42 6.28
CA ALA A 423 15.99 18.54 5.90
C ALA A 423 15.94 19.65 6.97
N GLY A 424 14.73 20.01 7.44
CA GLY A 424 14.53 21.00 8.49
C GLY A 424 15.22 20.61 9.81
N HIS A 425 15.13 19.32 10.20
CA HIS A 425 15.79 18.83 11.42
C HIS A 425 17.31 18.78 11.28
N LEU A 426 17.83 18.40 10.11
CA LEU A 426 19.26 18.47 9.81
C LEU A 426 19.80 19.89 10.00
N PHE A 427 19.14 20.90 9.43
CA PHE A 427 19.53 22.31 9.62
C PHE A 427 19.42 22.75 11.08
N HIS A 428 18.39 22.28 11.80
CA HIS A 428 18.26 22.55 13.24
C HIS A 428 19.44 21.98 14.05
N LEU A 429 19.88 20.76 13.76
CA LEU A 429 21.05 20.18 14.42
C LEU A 429 22.34 20.94 14.09
N LEU A 430 22.56 21.24 12.80
CA LEU A 430 23.75 22.02 12.37
C LEU A 430 23.80 23.41 13.00
N SER A 431 22.64 24.05 13.21
CA SER A 431 22.59 25.39 13.84
C SER A 431 23.01 25.41 15.33
N LYS A 432 23.12 24.24 15.98
CA LYS A 432 23.56 24.10 17.38
C LYS A 432 25.06 23.83 17.53
N ILE A 433 25.78 23.59 16.43
CA ILE A 433 27.19 23.26 16.47
C ILE A 433 28.01 24.55 16.48
N GLU A 434 28.79 24.75 17.55
CA GLU A 434 29.77 25.83 17.64
C GLU A 434 30.91 25.61 16.64
N ASN A 435 31.39 26.67 15.98
CA ASN A 435 32.49 26.66 15.01
C ASN A 435 32.18 26.05 13.60
N VAL A 436 30.96 25.84 13.24
CA VAL A 436 30.62 25.67 11.82
C VAL A 436 30.50 27.05 11.19
N ASP A 437 31.36 27.32 10.19
CA ASP A 437 31.39 28.59 9.43
C ASP A 437 30.09 28.70 8.60
N MET A 438 29.03 29.22 9.25
CA MET A 438 27.67 29.30 8.63
C MET A 438 27.45 30.68 8.01
N PRO A 439 26.86 30.75 6.82
CA PRO A 439 26.40 32.02 6.29
C PRO A 439 25.41 32.69 7.24
N THR A 440 25.52 34.02 7.38
CA THR A 440 24.72 34.83 8.30
C THR A 440 23.20 34.61 8.13
N ASP A 441 22.74 34.29 6.91
CA ASP A 441 21.34 33.97 6.60
C ASP A 441 20.89 32.58 7.07
N ALA A 442 21.83 31.67 7.33
CA ALA A 442 21.57 30.31 7.86
C ALA A 442 21.40 30.30 9.39
N LEU A 443 21.72 31.38 10.06
CA LEU A 443 21.58 31.55 11.52
C LEU A 443 20.13 31.80 11.98
N ARG A 444 19.14 31.79 11.08
CA ARG A 444 17.73 31.86 11.50
C ARG A 444 17.38 30.60 12.28
N PRO A 445 16.65 30.71 13.40
CA PRO A 445 16.21 29.55 14.16
C PRO A 445 15.45 28.58 13.25
N GLN A 446 16.01 27.41 13.04
CA GLN A 446 15.36 26.37 12.22
C GLN A 446 14.40 25.58 13.10
N LYS A 447 13.24 25.25 12.53
CA LYS A 447 12.23 24.47 13.24
C LYS A 447 12.76 23.07 13.54
N ALA A 448 12.68 22.66 14.80
CA ALA A 448 12.95 21.29 15.17
C ALA A 448 11.80 20.35 14.77
N PHE A 449 12.16 19.15 14.34
CA PHE A 449 11.24 18.05 14.05
C PHE A 449 11.70 16.83 14.86
N PRO A 450 11.42 16.78 16.19
CA PRO A 450 12.00 15.78 17.09
C PRO A 450 11.64 14.35 16.72
N GLU A 451 10.52 14.13 16.00
CA GLU A 451 10.13 12.82 15.47
C GLU A 451 11.15 12.21 14.50
N ILE A 452 12.04 13.01 13.90
CA ILE A 452 13.10 12.55 13.00
C ILE A 452 14.16 11.71 13.74
N MET A 453 14.40 12.02 15.01
CA MET A 453 15.33 11.26 15.85
C MET A 453 14.64 10.14 16.65
N ARG A 454 13.37 9.85 16.35
CA ARG A 454 12.58 8.77 16.96
C ARG A 454 12.29 7.66 15.94
N LEU A 455 12.02 6.47 16.42
CA LEU A 455 11.48 5.40 15.59
C LEU A 455 10.05 5.77 15.21
N ARG A 456 9.76 5.82 13.91
CA ARG A 456 8.47 6.28 13.38
C ARG A 456 7.66 5.12 12.86
N PHE A 457 6.51 4.89 13.44
CA PHE A 457 5.56 3.90 12.98
C PHE A 457 4.30 4.58 12.45
N ASP A 458 3.81 4.06 11.34
CA ASP A 458 2.58 4.52 10.68
C ASP A 458 1.93 3.29 10.05
N PRO A 459 0.66 3.00 10.32
CA PRO A 459 -0.02 1.80 9.80
C PRO A 459 0.06 1.63 8.28
N ASP A 460 0.12 2.74 7.53
CA ASP A 460 0.12 2.73 6.07
C ASP A 460 1.52 2.66 5.44
N VAL A 461 2.56 3.18 6.10
CA VAL A 461 3.88 3.36 5.47
C VAL A 461 5.04 2.71 6.23
N SER A 462 4.87 2.45 7.53
CA SER A 462 5.87 1.83 8.39
C SER A 462 5.19 1.12 9.58
N PRO A 463 4.37 0.08 9.34
CA PRO A 463 3.68 -0.61 10.42
C PRO A 463 4.66 -1.37 11.33
N VAL A 464 4.31 -1.53 12.61
CA VAL A 464 5.12 -2.27 13.59
C VAL A 464 5.39 -3.70 13.12
N ASP A 465 4.40 -4.32 12.50
CA ASP A 465 4.47 -5.68 11.94
C ASP A 465 5.09 -5.74 10.53
N GLY A 466 5.63 -4.65 10.02
CA GLY A 466 6.41 -4.59 8.79
C GLY A 466 7.81 -5.23 8.88
N ILE A 467 8.24 -5.61 10.09
CA ILE A 467 9.47 -6.37 10.35
C ILE A 467 9.07 -7.73 10.93
N PRO A 468 9.67 -8.86 10.50
CA PRO A 468 9.39 -10.17 11.06
C PRO A 468 9.52 -10.24 12.58
N SER A 469 8.61 -10.97 13.25
CA SER A 469 8.57 -11.07 14.72
C SER A 469 9.85 -11.64 15.32
N ASP A 470 10.54 -12.55 14.63
CA ASP A 470 11.81 -13.12 15.04
C ASP A 470 13.01 -12.15 14.98
N LEU A 471 12.86 -11.01 14.30
CA LEU A 471 13.88 -9.95 14.22
C LEU A 471 13.60 -8.77 15.16
N ARG A 472 12.33 -8.52 15.52
CA ARG A 472 11.92 -7.31 16.25
C ARG A 472 12.62 -7.11 17.61
N PRO A 473 12.71 -8.12 18.51
CA PRO A 473 13.25 -7.92 19.83
C PRO A 473 14.67 -7.35 19.80
N ASP A 474 15.56 -8.00 19.05
CA ASP A 474 16.96 -7.57 18.96
C ASP A 474 17.10 -6.28 18.18
N MET A 475 16.36 -6.14 17.08
CA MET A 475 16.43 -4.97 16.22
C MET A 475 15.90 -3.71 16.91
N TYR A 476 14.75 -3.81 17.61
CA TYR A 476 14.20 -2.68 18.34
C TYR A 476 15.07 -2.28 19.53
N ARG A 477 15.75 -3.23 20.18
CA ARG A 477 16.73 -2.95 21.23
C ARG A 477 17.89 -2.14 20.65
N ILE A 478 18.48 -2.56 19.53
CA ILE A 478 19.57 -1.82 18.88
C ILE A 478 19.10 -0.42 18.47
N PHE A 479 17.93 -0.31 17.85
CA PHE A 479 17.42 1.00 17.42
C PHE A 479 17.18 1.94 18.61
N HIS A 480 16.65 1.44 19.70
CA HIS A 480 16.32 2.22 20.88
C HIS A 480 17.55 2.80 21.58
N GLU A 481 18.73 2.18 21.43
CA GLU A 481 20.00 2.72 21.96
C GLU A 481 20.38 4.07 21.30
N TYR A 482 19.90 4.32 20.09
CA TYR A 482 20.27 5.50 19.29
C TYR A 482 19.11 6.46 19.04
N ALA A 483 17.89 5.99 19.09
CA ALA A 483 16.69 6.78 18.92
C ALA A 483 16.23 7.44 20.23
N GLU A 484 15.56 8.58 20.12
CA GLU A 484 14.95 9.30 21.25
C GLU A 484 13.54 8.78 21.58
N GLY A 485 13.35 7.44 21.58
CA GLY A 485 12.10 6.75 21.78
C GLY A 485 11.39 6.39 20.47
N ALA A 486 10.15 5.92 20.58
CA ALA A 486 9.32 5.48 19.46
C ALA A 486 7.98 6.21 19.45
N VAL A 487 7.49 6.51 18.25
CA VAL A 487 6.21 7.18 18.04
C VAL A 487 5.41 6.49 16.94
N GLU A 488 4.10 6.41 17.16
CA GLU A 488 3.14 5.93 16.15
C GLU A 488 2.24 7.07 15.69
N ARG A 489 1.94 7.08 14.40
CA ARG A 489 1.03 8.06 13.83
C ARG A 489 -0.41 7.64 14.03
N ARG A 490 -1.14 8.39 14.85
CA ARG A 490 -2.58 8.20 15.06
C ARG A 490 -3.33 9.45 14.59
N LYS A 491 -4.18 9.25 13.58
CA LYS A 491 -4.88 10.35 12.87
C LYS A 491 -3.86 11.33 12.27
N SER A 492 -3.48 12.37 12.66
CA SER A 492 -2.45 13.29 12.10
C SER A 492 -1.37 13.65 13.12
N ARG A 493 -1.31 12.96 14.27
CA ARG A 493 -0.39 13.29 15.37
C ARG A 493 0.51 12.10 15.69
N TRP A 494 1.74 12.40 16.09
CA TRP A 494 2.67 11.43 16.63
C TRP A 494 2.38 11.23 18.12
N GLN A 495 2.24 9.96 18.54
CA GLN A 495 2.04 9.55 19.93
C GLN A 495 3.12 8.57 20.32
N GLU A 496 3.60 8.64 21.56
CA GLU A 496 4.59 7.70 22.07
C GLU A 496 3.99 6.29 22.15
N ILE A 497 4.81 5.30 21.79
CA ILE A 497 4.47 3.89 21.90
C ILE A 497 5.59 3.12 22.59
N ASP A 498 5.21 2.09 23.33
CA ASP A 498 6.14 1.09 23.87
C ASP A 498 6.26 -0.07 22.87
N LEU A 499 7.44 -0.21 22.26
CA LEU A 499 7.72 -1.27 21.29
C LEU A 499 7.90 -2.65 21.92
N PHE A 500 8.18 -2.70 23.23
CA PHE A 500 8.50 -3.94 23.92
C PHE A 500 7.29 -4.60 24.58
N THR A 501 6.08 -4.09 24.34
CA THR A 501 4.87 -4.78 24.73
C THR A 501 4.77 -6.15 24.04
N HIS A 502 4.18 -7.13 24.74
CA HIS A 502 3.96 -8.45 24.17
C HIS A 502 3.28 -8.40 22.80
N ASP A 503 2.28 -7.53 22.63
CA ASP A 503 1.52 -7.38 21.38
C ASP A 503 2.38 -6.84 20.25
N ASN A 504 3.24 -5.85 20.49
CA ASN A 504 4.09 -5.27 19.45
C ASN A 504 5.22 -6.22 19.03
N ILE A 505 5.78 -6.97 19.99
CA ILE A 505 6.84 -7.95 19.68
C ILE A 505 6.29 -9.15 18.92
N ASN A 506 5.14 -9.70 19.35
CA ASN A 506 4.62 -10.96 18.84
C ASN A 506 3.54 -10.79 17.75
N ARG A 507 3.20 -9.56 17.36
CA ARG A 507 2.26 -9.34 16.26
C ARG A 507 2.74 -10.07 15.00
N PRO A 508 1.88 -10.85 14.31
CA PRO A 508 2.26 -11.56 13.10
C PRO A 508 2.87 -10.63 12.06
N PHE A 509 3.88 -11.07 11.34
CA PHE A 509 4.48 -10.29 10.26
C PHE A 509 3.51 -10.17 9.08
N ILE A 510 3.29 -8.95 8.57
CA ILE A 510 2.27 -8.66 7.53
C ILE A 510 2.41 -9.51 6.25
N PHE A 511 3.61 -10.01 5.96
CA PHE A 511 3.85 -10.87 4.80
C PHE A 511 3.91 -12.36 5.16
N GLU A 512 3.81 -12.74 6.45
CA GLU A 512 3.81 -14.13 6.92
C GLU A 512 2.43 -14.80 6.88
N ASN A 513 1.34 -14.04 6.94
CA ASN A 513 -0.03 -14.56 6.89
C ASN A 513 -0.39 -15.31 5.57
N GLY A 514 0.60 -15.77 4.87
CA GLY A 514 0.52 -16.70 3.75
C GLY A 514 1.35 -17.97 3.94
N ARG A 515 1.89 -18.21 5.16
CA ARG A 515 2.75 -19.38 5.46
C ARG A 515 2.09 -20.48 6.28
N GLU A 516 0.86 -20.35 6.71
CA GLU A 516 0.11 -21.48 7.23
C GLU A 516 -0.18 -22.45 6.09
N GLY A 517 0.79 -23.29 5.76
CA GLY A 517 0.64 -24.24 4.67
C GLY A 517 1.86 -25.03 4.29
N THR A 518 2.96 -24.99 5.06
CA THR A 518 4.11 -25.86 4.84
C THR A 518 4.27 -26.87 5.97
N SER A 519 3.21 -27.61 6.29
CA SER A 519 3.34 -29.02 6.63
C SER A 519 3.19 -29.83 5.34
N PRO A 520 4.05 -30.78 5.06
CA PRO A 520 3.92 -31.63 3.87
C PRO A 520 2.80 -32.62 4.13
N LYS A 521 1.59 -32.32 3.70
CA LYS A 521 0.51 -33.20 3.28
C LYS A 521 -0.83 -32.44 3.28
N GLY A 522 -1.37 -32.29 2.10
CA GLY A 522 -2.81 -32.29 1.79
C GLY A 522 -3.63 -31.26 2.56
N ASP A 523 -3.97 -30.18 1.86
CA ASP A 523 -5.36 -29.76 1.65
C ASP A 523 -5.32 -28.45 0.86
N ALA A 524 -5.76 -28.53 -0.35
CA ALA A 524 -5.88 -27.39 -1.26
C ALA A 524 -7.19 -26.62 -1.03
N ASP A 525 -7.60 -26.38 0.24
CA ASP A 525 -8.84 -25.70 0.57
C ASP A 525 -8.81 -25.00 1.93
N ALA A 526 -7.79 -24.21 2.25
CA ALA A 526 -7.90 -23.27 3.35
C ALA A 526 -8.69 -22.04 2.87
N ALA A 527 -9.92 -21.86 3.38
CA ALA A 527 -10.73 -20.68 3.16
C ALA A 527 -10.00 -19.42 3.65
N PRO A 528 -10.12 -18.25 2.95
CA PRO A 528 -9.50 -17.00 3.39
C PRO A 528 -9.99 -16.60 4.78
N GLU A 529 -9.10 -16.03 5.61
CA GLU A 529 -9.38 -15.66 7.00
C GLU A 529 -10.41 -14.52 7.17
N THR A 530 -10.76 -13.81 6.08
CA THR A 530 -11.76 -12.74 6.13
C THR A 530 -13.10 -13.22 5.59
N TYR A 531 -14.17 -12.82 6.25
CA TYR A 531 -15.56 -12.98 5.80
C TYR A 531 -16.13 -11.69 5.19
N PHE A 532 -15.34 -10.63 5.07
CA PHE A 532 -15.76 -9.40 4.40
C PHE A 532 -15.58 -9.52 2.88
N TRP A 533 -16.68 -9.52 2.14
CA TRP A 533 -16.69 -9.64 0.68
C TRP A 533 -15.79 -8.61 -0.02
N GLY A 534 -15.78 -7.37 0.45
CA GLY A 534 -14.99 -6.28 -0.11
C GLY A 534 -13.48 -6.42 0.06
N GLU A 535 -13.03 -7.27 0.99
CA GLU A 535 -11.61 -7.53 1.27
C GLU A 535 -11.07 -8.73 0.48
N LEU A 536 -11.96 -9.51 -0.16
CA LEU A 536 -11.60 -10.68 -0.93
C LEU A 536 -11.09 -10.29 -2.32
N CYS A 537 -10.03 -10.95 -2.77
CA CYS A 537 -9.73 -11.01 -4.19
C CYS A 537 -10.61 -12.07 -4.86
N TRP A 538 -10.80 -12.01 -6.19
CA TRP A 538 -11.72 -12.92 -6.86
C TRP A 538 -11.36 -14.43 -6.72
N PRO A 539 -10.09 -14.86 -6.61
CA PRO A 539 -9.77 -16.26 -6.32
C PRO A 539 -10.20 -16.68 -4.92
N ASP A 540 -10.01 -15.80 -3.92
CA ASP A 540 -10.43 -16.05 -2.54
C ASP A 540 -11.95 -16.10 -2.45
N ALA A 541 -12.64 -15.18 -3.14
CA ALA A 541 -14.09 -15.23 -3.26
C ALA A 541 -14.56 -16.54 -3.90
N THR A 542 -13.89 -17.03 -4.96
CA THR A 542 -14.21 -18.31 -5.58
C THR A 542 -14.06 -19.47 -4.60
N SER A 543 -12.98 -19.48 -3.82
CA SER A 543 -12.74 -20.55 -2.83
C SER A 543 -13.78 -20.52 -1.72
N LEU A 544 -14.10 -19.35 -1.15
CA LEU A 544 -15.13 -19.21 -0.11
C LEU A 544 -16.53 -19.56 -0.62
N LEU A 545 -16.89 -19.14 -1.82
CA LEU A 545 -18.21 -19.42 -2.41
C LEU A 545 -18.43 -20.90 -2.74
N ASN A 546 -17.41 -21.74 -2.70
CA ASN A 546 -17.55 -23.20 -2.75
C ASN A 546 -18.04 -23.80 -1.43
N VAL A 547 -17.84 -23.11 -0.30
CA VAL A 547 -18.17 -23.60 1.05
C VAL A 547 -19.14 -22.70 1.81
N VAL A 548 -19.29 -21.43 1.40
CA VAL A 548 -20.20 -20.45 2.01
C VAL A 548 -21.32 -20.12 1.03
N ASP A 549 -22.55 -20.37 1.43
CA ASP A 549 -23.74 -20.08 0.62
C ASP A 549 -24.64 -18.99 1.23
N THR A 550 -24.21 -18.38 2.34
CA THR A 550 -24.96 -17.38 3.11
C THR A 550 -24.20 -16.05 3.19
N ALA A 551 -24.90 -14.95 2.94
CA ALA A 551 -24.32 -13.61 3.03
C ALA A 551 -25.21 -12.65 3.84
N LEU A 552 -24.61 -11.62 4.43
CA LEU A 552 -25.23 -10.53 5.17
C LEU A 552 -25.04 -9.22 4.39
N LEU A 553 -26.10 -8.46 4.16
CA LEU A 553 -26.06 -7.16 3.50
C LEU A 553 -26.48 -6.07 4.49
N PRO A 554 -25.57 -5.29 5.08
CA PRO A 554 -25.91 -4.16 5.92
C PRO A 554 -26.43 -2.97 5.09
N VAL A 555 -27.56 -2.40 5.51
CA VAL A 555 -28.21 -1.24 4.89
C VAL A 555 -28.61 -0.24 5.98
N GLY A 556 -28.08 0.96 5.95
CA GLY A 556 -28.38 2.01 6.91
C GLY A 556 -28.91 3.28 6.28
N ALA A 557 -28.73 4.40 6.95
CA ALA A 557 -29.09 5.74 6.48
C ALA A 557 -28.11 6.81 6.99
N ILE A 558 -28.14 7.97 6.38
CA ILE A 558 -27.50 9.19 6.85
C ILE A 558 -28.58 10.22 7.13
N GLU A 559 -28.94 10.34 8.41
CA GLU A 559 -30.05 11.19 8.83
C GLU A 559 -29.84 11.82 10.20
N GLN A 560 -30.63 12.82 10.52
CA GLN A 560 -30.62 13.43 11.84
C GLN A 560 -31.01 12.42 12.93
N HIS A 561 -30.31 12.43 14.04
CA HIS A 561 -30.60 11.67 15.25
C HIS A 561 -30.61 12.61 16.49
N GLY A 562 -31.46 13.62 16.45
CA GLY A 562 -31.45 14.66 17.47
C GLY A 562 -30.14 15.48 17.44
N PRO A 563 -29.97 16.40 18.41
CA PRO A 563 -28.74 17.21 18.48
C PRO A 563 -27.54 16.49 19.08
N HIS A 564 -27.69 15.24 19.52
CA HIS A 564 -26.73 14.53 20.36
C HIS A 564 -26.10 13.29 19.74
N LEU A 565 -26.70 12.66 18.71
CA LEU A 565 -26.16 11.50 18.04
C LEU A 565 -25.59 11.84 16.65
N PRO A 566 -24.62 11.06 16.14
CA PRO A 566 -24.07 11.25 14.79
C PRO A 566 -25.11 10.99 13.70
N LEU A 567 -24.92 11.63 12.54
CA LEU A 567 -25.78 11.43 11.35
C LEU A 567 -25.70 10.04 10.74
N ASP A 568 -24.63 9.30 11.03
CA ASP A 568 -24.37 7.97 10.50
C ASP A 568 -24.77 6.84 11.47
N THR A 569 -25.58 7.13 12.48
CA THR A 569 -25.98 6.15 13.50
C THR A 569 -26.50 4.87 12.86
N ASP A 570 -27.51 4.94 12.02
CA ASP A 570 -28.09 3.78 11.32
C ASP A 570 -27.10 3.02 10.44
N ALA A 571 -26.27 3.76 9.70
CA ALA A 571 -25.28 3.16 8.80
C ALA A 571 -24.18 2.43 9.59
N PHE A 572 -23.74 3.01 10.69
CA PHE A 572 -22.76 2.40 11.56
C PHE A 572 -23.33 1.17 12.27
N ASP A 573 -24.52 1.29 12.82
CA ASP A 573 -25.17 0.23 13.58
C ASP A 573 -25.45 -1.01 12.69
N ALA A 574 -25.92 -0.80 11.44
CA ALA A 574 -26.08 -1.88 10.47
C ALA A 574 -24.75 -2.59 10.18
N ALA A 575 -23.67 -1.84 9.95
CA ALA A 575 -22.35 -2.41 9.67
C ALA A 575 -21.78 -3.12 10.89
N TYR A 576 -21.92 -2.54 12.08
CA TYR A 576 -21.49 -3.13 13.34
C TYR A 576 -22.22 -4.44 13.61
N LEU A 577 -23.55 -4.46 13.48
CA LEU A 577 -24.38 -5.65 13.68
C LEU A 577 -23.99 -6.77 12.69
N ALA A 578 -23.87 -6.47 11.39
CA ALA A 578 -23.47 -7.45 10.40
C ALA A 578 -22.11 -8.08 10.72
N LYS A 579 -21.13 -7.27 11.12
CA LYS A 579 -19.83 -7.73 11.57
C LYS A 579 -19.93 -8.65 12.78
N ARG A 580 -20.60 -8.20 13.84
CA ARG A 580 -20.69 -8.95 15.10
C ARG A 580 -21.47 -10.25 14.94
N VAL A 581 -22.48 -10.28 14.08
CA VAL A 581 -23.22 -11.50 13.75
C VAL A 581 -22.32 -12.48 13.01
N ALA A 582 -21.57 -12.04 12.00
CA ALA A 582 -20.64 -12.92 11.28
C ALA A 582 -19.55 -13.47 12.23
N GLU A 583 -19.00 -12.65 13.13
CA GLU A 583 -18.05 -13.08 14.16
C GLU A 583 -18.63 -14.14 15.11
N GLY A 584 -19.89 -13.99 15.50
CA GLY A 584 -20.57 -14.89 16.42
C GLY A 584 -21.03 -16.20 15.81
N CYS A 585 -21.28 -16.27 14.50
CA CYS A 585 -21.73 -17.49 13.82
C CYS A 585 -20.69 -18.60 13.85
N SER A 586 -21.15 -19.85 13.70
CA SER A 586 -20.29 -21.02 13.49
C SER A 586 -19.55 -20.96 12.14
N ASP A 587 -18.46 -21.73 11.97
CA ASP A 587 -17.79 -21.86 10.69
C ASP A 587 -18.55 -22.79 9.72
N PRO A 588 -18.49 -22.53 8.41
CA PRO A 588 -17.90 -21.35 7.77
C PRO A 588 -18.72 -20.10 8.07
N LYS A 589 -18.03 -18.97 8.32
CA LYS A 589 -18.69 -17.68 8.58
C LYS A 589 -19.53 -17.22 7.38
N PRO A 590 -20.70 -16.57 7.61
CA PRO A 590 -21.40 -15.92 6.50
C PRO A 590 -20.59 -14.76 5.95
N LEU A 591 -20.68 -14.49 4.64
CA LEU A 591 -19.98 -13.38 4.02
C LEU A 591 -20.69 -12.05 4.29
N VAL A 592 -19.95 -11.02 4.69
CA VAL A 592 -20.48 -9.67 4.90
C VAL A 592 -20.23 -8.81 3.67
N LEU A 593 -21.27 -8.36 3.01
CA LEU A 593 -21.23 -7.44 1.88
C LEU A 593 -20.88 -6.01 2.33
N PRO A 594 -20.33 -5.16 1.44
CA PRO A 594 -20.13 -3.74 1.74
C PRO A 594 -21.43 -3.04 2.14
N LEU A 595 -21.34 -2.15 3.13
CA LEU A 595 -22.45 -1.35 3.62
C LEU A 595 -23.08 -0.48 2.52
N ILE A 596 -24.41 -0.46 2.44
CA ILE A 596 -25.18 0.58 1.78
C ILE A 596 -25.47 1.66 2.82
N ALA A 597 -24.71 2.75 2.80
CA ALA A 597 -24.75 3.78 3.84
C ALA A 597 -25.89 4.80 3.67
N TYR A 598 -26.53 4.87 2.51
CA TYR A 598 -27.61 5.84 2.22
C TYR A 598 -28.94 5.13 2.11
N GLY A 599 -29.95 5.66 2.82
CA GLY A 599 -31.29 5.11 2.96
C GLY A 599 -32.38 6.09 2.58
N VAL A 600 -33.63 5.71 2.89
CA VAL A 600 -34.84 6.48 2.61
C VAL A 600 -35.25 7.27 3.87
N SER A 601 -34.86 8.51 3.93
CA SER A 601 -34.97 9.39 5.10
C SER A 601 -35.74 10.70 4.84
N TYR A 602 -36.71 10.70 3.91
CA TYR A 602 -37.49 11.90 3.56
C TYR A 602 -38.18 12.57 4.75
N HIS A 603 -38.62 11.76 5.71
CA HIS A 603 -39.30 12.27 6.92
C HIS A 603 -38.38 13.12 7.78
N HIS A 604 -37.08 13.03 7.62
CA HIS A 604 -36.07 13.80 8.34
C HIS A 604 -35.43 14.96 7.52
N GLU A 605 -35.83 15.18 6.26
CA GLU A 605 -35.20 16.18 5.35
C GLU A 605 -35.24 17.63 5.85
N ALA A 606 -36.22 17.96 6.71
CA ALA A 606 -36.27 19.28 7.31
C ALA A 606 -35.10 19.61 8.24
N PHE A 607 -34.39 18.60 8.70
CA PHE A 607 -33.21 18.73 9.55
C PHE A 607 -31.95 18.65 8.69
N LYS A 608 -31.06 19.66 8.82
CA LYS A 608 -29.83 19.73 8.05
C LYS A 608 -28.89 18.60 8.35
N GLY A 609 -28.29 18.04 7.31
CA GLY A 609 -27.37 16.91 7.41
C GLY A 609 -27.99 15.59 6.97
N THR A 610 -29.29 15.45 6.92
CA THR A 610 -29.99 14.29 6.36
C THR A 610 -29.76 14.19 4.86
N ILE A 611 -29.38 13.02 4.37
CA ILE A 611 -29.19 12.72 2.94
C ILE A 611 -30.07 11.51 2.61
N SER A 612 -31.17 11.74 1.90
CA SER A 612 -32.11 10.69 1.52
C SER A 612 -31.95 10.28 0.04
N ILE A 613 -32.12 9.00 -0.23
CA ILE A 613 -32.37 8.49 -1.57
C ILE A 613 -33.84 8.07 -1.70
N ASN A 614 -34.35 7.91 -2.93
CA ASN A 614 -35.75 7.50 -3.10
C ASN A 614 -35.94 6.00 -2.94
N ASN A 615 -37.19 5.58 -2.67
CA ASN A 615 -37.57 4.19 -2.46
C ASN A 615 -37.19 3.29 -3.66
N ASP A 616 -37.41 3.75 -4.89
CA ASP A 616 -37.10 2.98 -6.10
C ASP A 616 -35.59 2.80 -6.28
N THR A 617 -34.81 3.83 -5.96
CA THR A 617 -33.35 3.77 -6.03
C THR A 617 -32.80 2.74 -5.06
N LEU A 618 -33.24 2.75 -3.79
CA LEU A 618 -32.81 1.77 -2.81
C LEU A 618 -33.26 0.36 -3.21
N ALA A 619 -34.53 0.20 -3.59
CA ALA A 619 -35.07 -1.09 -3.97
C ALA A 619 -34.34 -1.68 -5.20
N ASN A 620 -34.07 -0.87 -6.22
CA ASN A 620 -33.33 -1.32 -7.40
C ASN A 620 -31.85 -1.63 -7.09
N LEU A 621 -31.18 -0.83 -6.28
CA LEU A 621 -29.79 -1.09 -5.86
C LEU A 621 -29.70 -2.44 -5.13
N VAL A 622 -30.57 -2.67 -4.15
CA VAL A 622 -30.60 -3.93 -3.39
C VAL A 622 -30.98 -5.10 -4.28
N TYR A 623 -31.93 -4.91 -5.22
CA TYR A 623 -32.30 -5.92 -6.20
C TYR A 623 -31.11 -6.32 -7.08
N ASP A 624 -30.39 -5.36 -7.65
CA ASP A 624 -29.24 -5.63 -8.53
C ASP A 624 -28.10 -6.33 -7.77
N ILE A 625 -27.85 -5.93 -6.53
CA ILE A 625 -26.89 -6.59 -5.64
C ILE A 625 -27.35 -8.03 -5.37
N GLY A 626 -28.58 -8.25 -4.97
CA GLY A 626 -29.12 -9.58 -4.66
C GLY A 626 -29.06 -10.55 -5.85
N ILE A 627 -29.43 -10.10 -7.04
CA ILE A 627 -29.31 -10.88 -8.27
C ILE A 627 -27.83 -11.20 -8.57
N SER A 628 -26.93 -10.23 -8.36
CA SER A 628 -25.50 -10.43 -8.59
C SER A 628 -24.90 -11.42 -7.59
N VAL A 629 -25.29 -11.34 -6.32
CA VAL A 629 -24.84 -12.25 -5.25
C VAL A 629 -25.32 -13.68 -5.52
N ALA A 630 -26.59 -13.84 -5.97
CA ALA A 630 -27.15 -15.14 -6.37
C ALA A 630 -26.37 -15.77 -7.54
N LYS A 631 -25.97 -14.97 -8.53
CA LYS A 631 -25.13 -15.43 -9.68
C LYS A 631 -23.74 -15.87 -9.23
N ASN A 632 -23.23 -15.34 -8.12
CA ASN A 632 -21.98 -15.74 -7.53
C ASN A 632 -22.08 -17.00 -6.65
N GLY A 633 -23.26 -17.59 -6.50
CA GLY A 633 -23.43 -18.88 -5.80
C GLY A 633 -24.07 -18.78 -4.42
N ILE A 634 -24.30 -17.59 -3.87
CA ILE A 634 -25.02 -17.40 -2.61
C ILE A 634 -26.46 -17.91 -2.74
N LYS A 635 -26.89 -18.64 -1.75
CA LYS A 635 -28.25 -19.24 -1.66
C LYS A 635 -29.12 -18.58 -0.62
N LYS A 636 -28.53 -17.87 0.32
CA LYS A 636 -29.23 -17.23 1.43
C LYS A 636 -28.65 -15.84 1.65
N LEU A 637 -29.49 -14.81 1.58
CA LEU A 637 -29.09 -13.42 1.81
C LEU A 637 -29.96 -12.84 2.94
N VAL A 638 -29.30 -12.42 4.00
CA VAL A 638 -29.94 -11.70 5.11
C VAL A 638 -29.61 -10.22 4.97
N ILE A 639 -30.61 -9.39 4.73
CA ILE A 639 -30.47 -7.95 4.68
C ILE A 639 -30.62 -7.44 6.11
N ILE A 640 -29.59 -6.83 6.66
CA ILE A 640 -29.58 -6.22 7.99
C ILE A 640 -29.93 -4.75 7.83
N ASN A 641 -31.12 -4.38 8.26
CA ASN A 641 -31.63 -3.02 8.13
C ASN A 641 -31.40 -2.23 9.41
N GLY A 642 -30.62 -1.15 9.33
CA GLY A 642 -30.39 -0.22 10.45
C GLY A 642 -31.37 0.96 10.50
N HIS A 643 -32.35 1.06 9.56
CA HIS A 643 -33.21 2.23 9.47
C HIS A 643 -34.63 1.89 9.08
N GLY A 644 -35.62 2.29 9.91
CA GLY A 644 -37.04 1.98 9.68
C GLY A 644 -37.61 2.45 8.34
N GLY A 645 -37.19 3.62 7.86
CA GLY A 645 -37.62 4.17 6.57
C GLY A 645 -37.23 3.33 5.34
N ASN A 646 -36.25 2.45 5.47
CA ASN A 646 -35.81 1.54 4.40
C ASN A 646 -36.75 0.34 4.20
N SER A 647 -37.49 -0.04 5.23
CA SER A 647 -38.25 -1.31 5.27
C SER A 647 -39.16 -1.55 4.08
N PRO A 648 -39.93 -0.58 3.55
CA PRO A 648 -40.78 -0.81 2.36
C PRO A 648 -39.96 -1.17 1.14
N SER A 649 -38.83 -0.46 0.90
CA SER A 649 -37.94 -0.69 -0.23
C SER A 649 -37.22 -2.02 -0.16
N LEU A 650 -36.73 -2.39 1.04
CA LEU A 650 -36.00 -3.65 1.26
C LEU A 650 -36.93 -4.86 1.13
N ASN A 651 -38.14 -4.79 1.69
CA ASN A 651 -39.14 -5.84 1.55
C ASN A 651 -39.54 -6.05 0.07
N PHE A 652 -39.75 -4.97 -0.66
CA PHE A 652 -40.07 -5.03 -2.08
C PHE A 652 -38.90 -5.62 -2.90
N ALA A 653 -37.66 -5.20 -2.62
CA ALA A 653 -36.47 -5.77 -3.26
C ALA A 653 -36.32 -7.26 -2.96
N ALA A 654 -36.48 -7.67 -1.69
CA ALA A 654 -36.40 -9.07 -1.30
C ALA A 654 -37.43 -9.94 -2.01
N GLN A 655 -38.69 -9.48 -2.12
CA GLN A 655 -39.73 -10.17 -2.91
C GLN A 655 -39.31 -10.37 -4.38
N ARG A 656 -38.82 -9.32 -5.02
CA ARG A 656 -38.37 -9.38 -6.43
C ARG A 656 -37.19 -10.34 -6.61
N ILE A 657 -36.25 -10.35 -5.68
CA ILE A 657 -35.08 -11.24 -5.76
C ILE A 657 -35.53 -12.70 -5.61
N ASN A 658 -36.37 -13.00 -4.61
CA ASN A 658 -36.92 -14.33 -4.39
C ASN A 658 -37.75 -14.85 -5.59
N GLN A 659 -38.36 -13.96 -6.35
CA GLN A 659 -39.11 -14.33 -7.58
C GLN A 659 -38.19 -14.60 -8.78
N ASN A 660 -37.08 -13.86 -8.89
CA ASN A 660 -36.27 -13.83 -10.12
C ASN A 660 -34.93 -14.57 -10.01
N ALA A 661 -34.58 -15.09 -8.83
CA ALA A 661 -33.34 -15.85 -8.62
C ALA A 661 -33.58 -17.06 -7.71
N HIS A 662 -32.68 -18.05 -7.84
CA HIS A 662 -32.73 -19.25 -6.98
C HIS A 662 -31.95 -18.97 -5.67
N ILE A 663 -32.53 -18.15 -4.82
CA ILE A 663 -31.96 -17.68 -3.55
C ILE A 663 -33.10 -17.44 -2.54
N PHE A 664 -32.84 -17.61 -1.26
CA PHE A 664 -33.71 -17.13 -0.18
C PHE A 664 -33.18 -15.78 0.31
N VAL A 665 -34.05 -14.77 0.32
CA VAL A 665 -33.73 -13.44 0.84
C VAL A 665 -34.75 -13.07 1.91
N CYS A 666 -34.24 -12.64 3.06
CA CYS A 666 -35.06 -12.08 4.14
C CYS A 666 -34.45 -10.75 4.60
N VAL A 667 -35.27 -9.96 5.28
CA VAL A 667 -34.91 -8.66 5.84
C VAL A 667 -35.06 -8.73 7.34
N ASP A 668 -33.96 -8.43 8.05
CA ASP A 668 -34.03 -8.09 9.47
C ASP A 668 -34.47 -6.63 9.55
N THR A 669 -35.66 -6.40 10.09
CA THR A 669 -36.28 -5.07 10.08
C THR A 669 -35.74 -4.14 11.15
N GLY A 670 -34.95 -4.66 12.09
CA GLY A 670 -34.50 -3.90 13.27
C GLY A 670 -35.63 -3.58 14.24
N GLU A 671 -36.87 -3.95 13.88
CA GLU A 671 -38.00 -3.84 14.82
C GLU A 671 -37.84 -4.97 15.84
N THR A 672 -37.41 -4.63 17.02
CA THR A 672 -37.24 -5.57 18.09
C THR A 672 -38.62 -6.10 18.54
N SER A 673 -38.98 -7.24 18.02
CA SER A 673 -40.01 -8.07 18.67
C SER A 673 -39.42 -8.86 19.86
N ASP A 674 -38.23 -8.47 20.30
CA ASP A 674 -37.49 -9.15 21.36
C ASP A 674 -37.97 -8.60 22.69
N VAL A 675 -38.83 -9.36 23.34
CA VAL A 675 -39.38 -9.06 24.67
C VAL A 675 -38.26 -8.75 25.67
N ASP A 676 -37.07 -9.31 25.46
CA ASP A 676 -35.91 -9.09 26.33
C ASP A 676 -35.30 -7.69 26.17
N VAL A 677 -35.32 -7.12 24.97
CA VAL A 677 -34.90 -5.71 24.74
C VAL A 677 -35.95 -4.76 25.24
N ASP A 678 -37.25 -5.03 25.00
CA ASP A 678 -38.38 -4.23 25.49
C ASP A 678 -38.36 -4.11 27.02
N ASN A 679 -37.93 -5.15 27.73
CA ASN A 679 -37.81 -5.14 29.19
C ASN A 679 -36.68 -4.23 29.71
N LEU A 680 -35.76 -3.78 28.89
CA LEU A 680 -34.68 -2.87 29.27
C LEU A 680 -35.04 -1.42 29.10
N ILE A 681 -36.13 -1.11 28.36
CA ILE A 681 -36.56 0.23 28.00
C ILE A 681 -37.55 0.76 29.01
N GLU A 682 -37.30 1.96 29.49
CA GLU A 682 -38.18 2.65 30.42
C GLU A 682 -39.12 3.66 29.72
N THR A 683 -38.79 4.04 28.53
CA THR A 683 -39.47 5.09 27.77
C THR A 683 -40.58 4.51 26.90
N PRO A 684 -41.85 4.89 27.10
CA PRO A 684 -42.91 4.53 26.17
C PRO A 684 -42.74 5.29 24.88
N ASN A 685 -43.05 4.65 23.74
CA ASN A 685 -42.95 5.26 22.40
C ASN A 685 -41.51 5.74 22.03
N ASP A 686 -40.52 4.98 22.42
CA ASP A 686 -39.12 5.25 22.05
C ASP A 686 -38.91 4.81 20.62
N VAL A 687 -38.86 5.76 19.68
CA VAL A 687 -38.91 5.48 18.23
C VAL A 687 -37.67 5.92 17.50
N HIS A 688 -37.07 7.10 17.85
CA HIS A 688 -35.97 7.67 17.12
C HIS A 688 -35.13 8.60 18.01
N ALA A 689 -33.80 8.45 17.94
CA ALA A 689 -32.84 9.20 18.75
C ALA A 689 -33.15 9.19 20.26
N GLY A 690 -33.83 8.16 20.73
CA GLY A 690 -34.31 8.02 22.07
C GLY A 690 -33.42 7.20 23.00
N GLU A 691 -34.03 6.44 23.91
CA GLU A 691 -33.32 5.63 24.90
C GLU A 691 -32.54 4.48 24.24
N ILE A 692 -33.11 3.82 23.21
CA ILE A 692 -32.49 2.68 22.53
C ILE A 692 -31.24 3.12 21.82
N GLU A 693 -31.38 3.99 20.83
CA GLU A 693 -30.27 4.38 19.95
C GLU A 693 -29.19 5.16 20.70
N THR A 694 -29.56 5.92 21.72
CA THR A 694 -28.57 6.59 22.55
C THR A 694 -27.80 5.59 23.41
N SER A 695 -28.45 4.57 23.96
CA SER A 695 -27.78 3.52 24.75
C SER A 695 -26.84 2.70 23.89
N THR A 696 -27.28 2.25 22.71
CA THR A 696 -26.45 1.46 21.77
C THR A 696 -25.25 2.27 21.30
N SER A 697 -25.41 3.57 21.00
CA SER A 697 -24.33 4.46 20.65
C SER A 697 -23.34 4.70 21.79
N LEU A 698 -23.81 4.89 23.01
CA LEU A 698 -22.96 5.03 24.21
C LEU A 698 -22.11 3.79 24.47
N ALA A 699 -22.62 2.61 24.17
CA ALA A 699 -21.89 1.35 24.36
C ALA A 699 -20.74 1.17 23.37
N ILE A 700 -20.84 1.67 22.14
CA ILE A 700 -19.88 1.33 21.06
C ILE A 700 -19.09 2.51 20.52
N ARG A 701 -19.57 3.76 20.68
CA ARG A 701 -18.85 5.01 20.27
C ARG A 701 -19.22 6.21 21.14
N PRO A 702 -19.01 6.10 22.47
CA PRO A 702 -19.39 7.16 23.42
C PRO A 702 -18.77 8.52 23.11
N GLU A 703 -17.61 8.54 22.45
CA GLU A 703 -16.89 9.75 22.08
C GLU A 703 -17.60 10.60 21.01
N LEU A 704 -18.58 10.04 20.31
CA LEU A 704 -19.39 10.75 19.32
C LEU A 704 -20.75 11.19 19.86
N VAL A 705 -21.15 10.71 21.02
CA VAL A 705 -22.40 11.11 21.66
C VAL A 705 -22.23 12.43 22.41
N ARG A 706 -22.99 13.42 22.03
CA ARG A 706 -22.95 14.78 22.64
C ARG A 706 -23.89 14.84 23.83
N THR A 707 -23.47 14.28 24.96
CA THR A 707 -24.27 14.21 26.18
C THR A 707 -24.71 15.57 26.73
N ASP A 708 -23.97 16.62 26.40
CA ASP A 708 -24.30 18.03 26.69
C ASP A 708 -25.50 18.56 25.91
N ARG A 709 -26.02 17.85 24.93
CA ARG A 709 -27.13 18.24 24.04
C ARG A 709 -28.33 17.31 24.12
N VAL A 710 -28.31 16.36 25.04
CA VAL A 710 -29.42 15.43 25.27
C VAL A 710 -30.65 16.18 25.80
N GLN A 711 -31.78 15.96 25.17
CA GLN A 711 -33.08 16.46 25.62
C GLN A 711 -34.19 15.43 25.38
N MET A 712 -35.23 15.45 26.18
CA MET A 712 -36.37 14.54 26.03
C MET A 712 -37.43 15.15 25.12
N GLU A 713 -37.91 14.42 24.13
CA GLU A 713 -39.11 14.77 23.38
C GLU A 713 -39.83 13.47 22.98
N VAL A 714 -40.84 13.10 23.81
CA VAL A 714 -41.71 11.93 23.59
C VAL A 714 -42.96 12.39 22.89
N PRO A 715 -43.29 12.03 21.65
CA PRO A 715 -44.49 12.47 20.96
C PRO A 715 -45.76 11.97 21.65
N GLU A 716 -46.73 12.87 21.84
CA GLU A 716 -48.10 12.53 22.27
C GLU A 716 -49.03 12.60 21.06
N PHE A 717 -49.82 11.54 20.85
CA PHE A 717 -50.75 11.46 19.73
C PHE A 717 -52.20 11.64 20.24
N THR A 718 -53.00 12.44 19.51
CA THR A 718 -54.41 12.68 19.80
C THR A 718 -55.26 11.43 19.65
N SER A 719 -54.78 10.41 18.99
CA SER A 719 -55.49 9.14 18.82
C SER A 719 -54.56 7.99 19.07
N ARG A 720 -55.02 7.07 19.92
CA ARG A 720 -54.32 5.79 20.16
C ARG A 720 -54.16 4.90 18.91
N TYR A 721 -54.84 5.23 17.83
CA TYR A 721 -54.69 4.53 16.56
C TYR A 721 -53.55 5.07 15.70
N LEU A 722 -53.01 6.24 16.01
CA LEU A 722 -51.92 6.91 15.31
C LEU A 722 -50.59 6.84 16.11
N ASP A 723 -50.56 6.07 17.15
CA ASP A 723 -49.38 5.80 17.94
C ASP A 723 -48.42 4.89 17.19
N PHE A 724 -47.14 5.25 17.07
CA PHE A 724 -46.12 4.46 16.40
C PHE A 724 -45.83 3.12 17.10
N SER A 725 -46.04 3.04 18.40
CA SER A 725 -45.87 1.81 19.18
C SER A 725 -47.05 0.86 19.11
N SER A 726 -48.18 1.27 18.51
CA SER A 726 -49.36 0.42 18.49
C SER A 726 -49.18 -0.75 17.51
N LYS A 727 -49.22 -1.98 18.05
CA LYS A 727 -49.19 -3.24 17.25
C LYS A 727 -50.49 -3.47 16.48
N ARG A 728 -51.18 -2.42 16.00
CA ARG A 728 -52.54 -2.48 15.40
C ARG A 728 -52.56 -2.55 13.87
N GLY A 729 -51.42 -2.66 13.23
CA GLY A 729 -51.36 -2.89 11.79
C GLY A 729 -51.70 -1.69 10.88
N VAL A 730 -51.74 -0.46 11.45
CA VAL A 730 -51.92 0.77 10.66
C VAL A 730 -50.58 1.46 10.51
N ALA A 731 -50.04 1.46 9.30
CA ALA A 731 -48.82 2.21 8.96
C ALA A 731 -49.20 3.56 8.32
N TRP A 732 -48.54 4.62 8.75
CA TRP A 732 -48.72 5.96 8.19
C TRP A 732 -47.38 6.73 8.12
N TYR A 733 -47.35 7.79 7.34
CA TYR A 733 -46.16 8.57 7.10
C TYR A 733 -46.31 9.98 7.63
N ALA A 734 -45.29 10.48 8.33
CA ALA A 734 -45.21 11.87 8.75
C ALA A 734 -43.80 12.44 8.63
N HIS A 735 -43.72 13.75 8.36
CA HIS A 735 -42.45 14.45 8.49
C HIS A 735 -42.11 14.67 9.95
N THR A 736 -40.93 14.30 10.38
CA THR A 736 -40.48 14.36 11.77
C THR A 736 -40.60 15.76 12.38
N HIS A 737 -40.29 16.80 11.65
CA HIS A 737 -40.42 18.19 12.11
C HIS A 737 -41.86 18.62 12.47
N LYS A 738 -42.87 17.86 12.06
CA LYS A 738 -44.26 18.07 12.44
C LYS A 738 -44.65 17.40 13.75
N ILE A 739 -43.82 16.47 14.21
CA ILE A 739 -44.08 15.65 15.41
C ILE A 739 -43.08 16.02 16.51
N SER A 740 -41.82 16.36 16.14
CA SER A 740 -40.73 16.70 17.03
C SER A 740 -40.00 17.93 16.54
N SER A 741 -39.72 18.86 17.43
CA SER A 741 -38.95 20.07 17.13
C SER A 741 -37.44 19.83 17.17
N SER A 742 -36.97 18.88 17.95
CA SER A 742 -35.57 18.51 18.12
C SER A 742 -35.12 17.40 17.20
N GLY A 743 -36.07 16.72 16.58
CA GLY A 743 -35.82 15.50 15.83
C GLY A 743 -35.82 14.24 16.68
N ILE A 744 -35.88 14.32 18.00
CA ILE A 744 -35.95 13.20 18.91
C ILE A 744 -37.43 12.74 19.05
N MET A 745 -37.63 11.42 19.05
CA MET A 745 -38.91 10.79 19.37
C MET A 745 -38.67 9.71 20.44
N GLY A 746 -38.40 10.15 21.66
CA GLY A 746 -38.05 9.29 22.78
C GLY A 746 -37.43 10.03 23.97
N ASN A 747 -36.78 9.30 24.85
CA ASN A 747 -36.13 9.89 26.02
C ASN A 747 -34.67 9.44 26.19
N PRO A 748 -33.74 10.08 25.51
CA PRO A 748 -32.31 9.72 25.60
C PRO A 748 -31.69 9.99 26.99
N ILE A 749 -32.38 10.71 27.90
CA ILE A 749 -31.91 10.92 29.28
C ILE A 749 -31.85 9.60 30.07
N LYS A 750 -32.69 8.63 29.68
CA LYS A 750 -32.71 7.29 30.28
C LYS A 750 -31.63 6.34 29.73
N ALA A 751 -30.93 6.76 28.71
CA ALA A 751 -29.91 5.94 28.06
C ALA A 751 -28.66 5.75 28.91
N THR A 752 -28.12 4.55 28.89
CA THR A 752 -26.82 4.22 29.52
C THR A 752 -26.03 3.25 28.65
N ALA A 753 -24.71 3.32 28.74
CA ALA A 753 -23.83 2.38 28.03
C ALA A 753 -24.11 0.91 28.43
N GLU A 754 -24.41 0.67 29.73
CA GLU A 754 -24.71 -0.68 30.22
C GLU A 754 -26.00 -1.25 29.60
N LYS A 755 -27.03 -0.43 29.41
CA LYS A 755 -28.22 -0.83 28.65
C LYS A 755 -27.86 -1.17 27.22
N GLY A 756 -27.08 -0.32 26.57
CA GLY A 756 -26.63 -0.55 25.19
C GLY A 756 -25.84 -1.83 25.02
N GLU A 757 -24.93 -2.16 25.93
CA GLU A 757 -24.18 -3.43 25.91
C GLU A 757 -25.13 -4.64 26.01
N LYS A 758 -26.10 -4.59 26.90
CA LYS A 758 -27.12 -5.64 27.05
C LYS A 758 -28.00 -5.77 25.79
N MET A 759 -28.45 -4.64 25.23
CA MET A 759 -29.22 -4.62 23.98
C MET A 759 -28.45 -5.24 22.84
N TRP A 760 -27.17 -4.82 22.62
CA TRP A 760 -26.32 -5.42 21.60
C TRP A 760 -26.12 -6.91 21.82
N ALA A 761 -25.91 -7.38 23.04
CA ALA A 761 -25.72 -8.79 23.33
C ALA A 761 -26.97 -9.63 22.96
N ILE A 762 -28.17 -9.11 23.23
CA ILE A 762 -29.43 -9.76 22.89
C ILE A 762 -29.64 -9.78 21.37
N ILE A 763 -29.54 -8.63 20.71
CA ILE A 763 -29.80 -8.49 19.27
C ILE A 763 -28.80 -9.35 18.48
N ILE A 764 -27.51 -9.27 18.81
CA ILE A 764 -26.45 -10.05 18.15
C ILE A 764 -26.69 -11.56 18.41
N GLY A 765 -26.96 -11.96 19.65
CA GLY A 765 -27.19 -13.36 20.01
C GLY A 765 -28.35 -13.99 19.25
N ASN A 766 -29.47 -13.28 19.15
CA ASN A 766 -30.67 -13.75 18.44
C ASN A 766 -30.40 -13.87 16.93
N LEU A 767 -29.74 -12.88 16.34
CA LEU A 767 -29.43 -12.89 14.91
C LEU A 767 -28.36 -13.94 14.56
N VAL A 768 -27.38 -14.19 15.43
CA VAL A 768 -26.41 -15.30 15.30
C VAL A 768 -27.14 -16.63 15.27
N ASN A 769 -28.03 -16.88 16.22
CA ASN A 769 -28.83 -18.11 16.28
C ASN A 769 -29.66 -18.30 15.02
N PHE A 770 -30.33 -17.24 14.55
CA PHE A 770 -31.08 -17.27 13.30
C PHE A 770 -30.22 -17.59 12.09
N VAL A 771 -29.09 -16.91 11.93
CA VAL A 771 -28.17 -17.09 10.77
C VAL A 771 -27.55 -18.49 10.78
N ASP A 772 -27.12 -19.01 11.94
CA ASP A 772 -26.58 -20.35 12.06
C ASP A 772 -27.62 -21.43 11.75
N GLN A 773 -28.86 -21.22 12.18
CA GLN A 773 -29.96 -22.11 11.80
C GLN A 773 -30.22 -22.04 10.28
N LEU A 774 -30.25 -20.83 9.70
CA LEU A 774 -30.45 -20.64 8.27
C LEU A 774 -29.33 -21.27 7.43
N LYS A 775 -28.08 -21.16 7.87
CA LYS A 775 -26.91 -21.79 7.23
C LYS A 775 -27.07 -23.32 7.14
N SER A 776 -27.62 -23.94 8.16
CA SER A 776 -27.80 -25.39 8.24
C SER A 776 -28.91 -25.93 7.31
N MET A 777 -29.77 -25.08 6.78
CA MET A 777 -30.94 -25.47 5.96
C MET A 777 -30.62 -25.38 4.48
N THR A 778 -31.10 -26.30 3.67
CA THR A 778 -31.17 -26.17 2.20
C THR A 778 -32.36 -25.30 1.80
N LEU A 779 -32.35 -24.74 0.59
CA LEU A 779 -33.49 -24.00 0.04
C LEU A 779 -34.77 -24.84 0.02
N LYS A 780 -34.68 -26.16 -0.23
CA LYS A 780 -35.81 -27.08 -0.22
C LYS A 780 -36.41 -27.17 1.18
N GLU A 781 -35.59 -27.25 2.22
CA GLU A 781 -36.05 -27.31 3.61
C GLU A 781 -36.68 -26.02 4.07
N ILE A 782 -36.16 -24.86 3.66
CA ILE A 782 -36.74 -23.54 3.97
C ILE A 782 -38.17 -23.44 3.45
N TYR A 783 -38.43 -23.96 2.26
CA TYR A 783 -39.76 -23.93 1.60
C TYR A 783 -40.61 -25.16 1.88
N GLN A 784 -40.13 -26.12 2.65
CA GLN A 784 -40.85 -27.35 2.94
C GLN A 784 -41.98 -27.10 3.91
N ARG A 785 -43.22 -27.45 3.52
CA ARG A 785 -44.34 -27.47 4.42
C ARG A 785 -44.28 -28.71 5.30
N LYS A 786 -44.40 -28.53 6.59
CA LYS A 786 -44.70 -29.62 7.54
C LYS A 786 -46.21 -29.55 7.84
N TYR A 787 -46.93 -30.52 7.40
CA TYR A 787 -48.34 -30.69 7.71
C TYR A 787 -48.48 -31.70 8.83
#